data_1d00d765a439b76cc2bc872fb05c092d
#
_entry.id   1d00d765a439b76cc2bc872fb05c092d
#
_cell.length_a   1.000
_cell.length_b   1.000
_cell.length_c   1.000
_cell.angle_alpha   90.00
_cell.angle_beta   90.00
_cell.angle_gamma   90.00
#
_symmetry.space_group_name_H-M   'P 1'
#
loop_
_entity.id
_entity.type
_entity.pdbx_description
1 polymer ?
#
loop_
_entity_poly.entity_id
_entity_poly.type
_entity_poly.pdbx_seq_one_letter_code
_entity_poly.pdbx_strand_id
1 'polypeptide(L)'
;NMTIQAENVTKTSSQMLYPKQDQSSPAVYPASAKELLNNTIGGESWSDAGQWMEWEFEVPESGYVNISLFDKQSFMRGIYVSRKITIDGEVPFKEMEDYGFTYDSQWRCDVLSDADGTPYDFYLEKGTHTLRMEVVLGDFSEVISSVQDCVSQLNAIYRKVIRITGVSPDTYRDYQIEASLPGLSAEMTAVRDQLDQAILDLRAASGRTSDKETVLITMRDQLDYLIADEERFVKVVSTYKQNVRACGTWITQVIRQPLQIDRIQVYSPGKTNKIEHNSFWDKLVYEIRRLFYSFIIDYNSLGATDSEESDATTITLWVGTGRDQANVIRSLIDESFTSVYGINVNVQLVDMNTLLRAELAGEGPDVAIQVANTNGIAGAVLNTGNDTPVNYGLRNAVLDLTQFEDFDSVSGRFYDSALTAFGFDGSVYALPETQTFPVMFYRKDILAELGMEIPQTWDEVKVTMSVLAKNQMEFGMLPTEQVYAMLLYQNGGEYYNEGGISSALDSDIAVNTFKEYCEYYTDYGLDKTTSVEERFRTGECPIIIADYTTYNNLEVSAPDIAGLWDFTVVPGTVKEDGTVDHSVGCTGLASMIMADTEEKDACWEFLKWWTSAEVQTLFDREMESLMGSAARVATANQEAFENMPWPVDTYEALSEAFTWVKGIPQVPGGYYSWRNVNNAFYTVTTDTDTASPREELMDKVLYINDEITYKRKEFGLATLEDLQKEDR
;
A
#
# COMPACT_ATOMS: atom_id res chain seq x y z
N ASN A 1 19.76 -19.98 -35.44
CA ASN A 1 19.25 -18.78 -34.73
C ASN A 1 17.84 -19.05 -34.28
N MET A 2 17.61 -18.84 -33.00
CA MET A 2 16.30 -18.92 -32.39
C MET A 2 16.06 -17.60 -31.63
N THR A 3 14.85 -17.08 -31.70
CA THR A 3 14.45 -15.88 -30.98
C THR A 3 13.29 -16.24 -30.07
N ILE A 4 13.41 -15.90 -28.80
CA ILE A 4 12.38 -16.03 -27.76
C ILE A 4 11.88 -14.62 -27.50
N GLN A 5 10.59 -14.37 -27.71
CA GLN A 5 9.97 -13.11 -27.33
C GLN A 5 9.86 -13.09 -25.81
N ALA A 6 10.42 -12.07 -25.17
CA ALA A 6 10.53 -12.04 -23.71
C ALA A 6 9.18 -11.90 -23.01
N GLU A 7 8.19 -11.31 -23.66
CA GLU A 7 6.80 -11.26 -23.16
C GLU A 7 6.15 -12.63 -23.05
N ASN A 8 6.65 -13.65 -23.77
CA ASN A 8 6.19 -15.03 -23.68
C ASN A 8 6.92 -15.79 -22.55
N VAL A 9 7.02 -15.19 -21.40
CA VAL A 9 7.59 -15.80 -20.21
C VAL A 9 6.80 -17.06 -19.80
N THR A 10 7.49 -18.14 -19.43
CA THR A 10 6.84 -19.42 -19.06
C THR A 10 6.42 -19.41 -17.60
N LYS A 11 7.27 -18.88 -16.72
CA LYS A 11 7.01 -18.77 -15.28
C LYS A 11 7.64 -17.50 -14.71
N THR A 12 7.00 -16.96 -13.69
CA THR A 12 7.49 -15.80 -12.93
C THR A 12 7.39 -16.04 -11.44
N SER A 13 8.23 -15.36 -10.67
CA SER A 13 8.20 -15.38 -9.19
C SER A 13 7.09 -14.55 -8.59
N SER A 14 6.50 -13.63 -9.35
CA SER A 14 5.48 -12.68 -8.89
C SER A 14 4.51 -12.33 -10.01
N GLN A 15 3.26 -12.10 -9.65
CA GLN A 15 2.22 -11.61 -10.59
C GLN A 15 2.52 -10.20 -11.12
N MET A 16 3.39 -9.43 -10.45
CA MET A 16 3.86 -8.13 -10.91
C MET A 16 4.78 -8.22 -12.15
N LEU A 17 5.26 -9.42 -12.49
CA LEU A 17 6.11 -9.68 -13.65
C LEU A 17 5.24 -10.13 -14.83
N TYR A 18 4.64 -9.18 -15.51
CA TYR A 18 3.78 -9.41 -16.66
C TYR A 18 4.21 -8.57 -17.87
N PRO A 19 3.82 -8.97 -19.09
CA PRO A 19 4.16 -8.24 -20.30
C PRO A 19 3.65 -6.81 -20.29
N LYS A 20 4.47 -5.89 -20.78
CA LYS A 20 4.19 -4.45 -20.85
C LYS A 20 4.37 -3.93 -22.26
N GLN A 21 3.78 -2.76 -22.49
CA GLN A 21 3.87 -2.05 -23.75
C GLN A 21 5.11 -1.16 -23.78
N ASP A 22 5.88 -1.20 -24.86
CA ASP A 22 6.92 -0.23 -25.15
C ASP A 22 6.83 0.23 -26.61
N GLN A 23 6.55 1.51 -26.79
CA GLN A 23 6.54 2.19 -28.09
C GLN A 23 7.72 3.17 -28.24
N SER A 24 8.69 3.10 -27.35
CA SER A 24 9.81 4.06 -27.34
C SER A 24 10.79 3.87 -28.50
N SER A 25 10.75 2.72 -29.17
CA SER A 25 11.65 2.40 -30.27
C SER A 25 10.98 1.51 -31.31
N PRO A 26 11.18 1.76 -32.61
CA PRO A 26 10.75 0.86 -33.67
C PRO A 26 11.58 -0.44 -33.73
N ALA A 27 12.63 -0.55 -32.93
CA ALA A 27 13.46 -1.75 -32.82
C ALA A 27 12.87 -2.82 -31.87
N VAL A 28 11.93 -2.44 -31.03
CA VAL A 28 11.16 -3.36 -30.16
C VAL A 28 10.20 -4.15 -31.03
N TYR A 29 10.05 -5.45 -30.80
CA TYR A 29 9.21 -6.30 -31.63
C TYR A 29 8.19 -7.09 -30.78
N PRO A 30 6.91 -7.14 -31.20
CA PRO A 30 6.31 -6.46 -32.35
C PRO A 30 6.19 -4.95 -32.15
N ALA A 31 6.44 -4.19 -33.19
CA ALA A 31 6.33 -2.73 -33.18
C ALA A 31 5.05 -2.29 -33.90
N SER A 32 4.26 -1.42 -33.27
CA SER A 32 3.14 -0.75 -33.91
C SER A 32 3.10 0.72 -33.50
N ALA A 33 2.98 1.60 -34.49
CA ALA A 33 2.80 3.03 -34.20
C ALA A 33 1.32 3.37 -33.89
N LYS A 34 0.41 2.44 -34.16
CA LYS A 34 -1.04 2.61 -34.03
C LYS A 34 -1.61 1.84 -32.85
N GLU A 35 -1.15 0.64 -32.60
CA GLU A 35 -1.71 -0.28 -31.62
C GLU A 35 -0.79 -0.36 -30.40
N LEU A 36 -1.40 -0.48 -29.24
CA LEU A 36 -0.70 -0.74 -27.99
C LEU A 36 -0.48 -2.26 -27.88
N LEU A 37 0.76 -2.71 -28.04
CA LEU A 37 1.13 -4.12 -28.00
C LEU A 37 1.95 -4.42 -26.75
N ASN A 38 1.63 -5.49 -26.06
CA ASN A 38 2.46 -6.04 -25.00
C ASN A 38 3.66 -6.75 -25.65
N ASN A 39 4.78 -6.07 -25.72
CA ASN A 39 5.95 -6.47 -26.50
C ASN A 39 7.25 -6.50 -25.70
N THR A 40 7.19 -6.24 -24.39
CA THR A 40 8.34 -6.27 -23.51
C THR A 40 7.94 -6.81 -22.14
N ILE A 41 8.94 -7.20 -21.32
CA ILE A 41 8.72 -7.57 -19.92
C ILE A 41 9.82 -6.99 -19.03
N GLY A 42 9.49 -6.76 -17.76
CA GLY A 42 10.43 -6.23 -16.77
C GLY A 42 10.31 -4.72 -16.56
N GLY A 43 11.45 -4.01 -16.57
CA GLY A 43 11.55 -2.61 -16.19
C GLY A 43 11.50 -2.44 -14.67
N GLU A 44 10.82 -1.41 -14.18
CA GLU A 44 10.74 -1.13 -12.74
C GLU A 44 10.05 -2.24 -11.93
N SER A 45 9.15 -3.01 -12.53
CA SER A 45 8.48 -4.13 -11.86
C SER A 45 9.38 -5.35 -11.63
N TRP A 46 10.50 -5.44 -12.36
CA TRP A 46 11.50 -6.50 -12.20
C TRP A 46 12.80 -5.92 -11.66
N SER A 47 12.77 -5.52 -10.42
CA SER A 47 13.85 -4.77 -9.79
C SER A 47 14.25 -5.27 -8.41
N ASP A 48 13.42 -6.05 -7.75
CA ASP A 48 13.66 -6.47 -6.37
C ASP A 48 14.46 -7.78 -6.32
N ALA A 49 15.45 -7.85 -5.44
CA ALA A 49 16.29 -9.02 -5.28
C ALA A 49 15.46 -10.28 -5.00
N GLY A 50 15.79 -11.36 -5.69
CA GLY A 50 15.05 -12.62 -5.62
C GLY A 50 13.89 -12.76 -6.61
N GLN A 51 13.45 -11.71 -7.29
CA GLN A 51 12.50 -11.81 -8.39
C GLN A 51 13.14 -12.50 -9.59
N TRP A 52 12.43 -13.46 -10.17
CA TRP A 52 12.93 -14.18 -11.35
C TRP A 52 11.86 -14.39 -12.40
N MET A 53 12.33 -14.56 -13.65
CA MET A 53 11.55 -14.96 -14.83
C MET A 53 12.23 -16.12 -15.51
N GLU A 54 11.43 -17.04 -16.09
CA GLU A 54 11.91 -18.27 -16.75
C GLU A 54 11.24 -18.42 -18.11
N TRP A 55 12.07 -18.72 -19.11
CA TRP A 55 11.65 -18.98 -20.49
C TRP A 55 12.04 -20.39 -20.88
N GLU A 56 11.12 -21.11 -21.51
CA GLU A 56 11.35 -22.45 -22.08
C GLU A 56 11.62 -22.32 -23.58
N PHE A 57 12.60 -23.06 -24.08
CA PHE A 57 12.96 -23.04 -25.48
C PHE A 57 13.50 -24.40 -25.95
N GLU A 58 13.39 -24.70 -27.26
CA GLU A 58 13.79 -25.97 -27.82
C GLU A 58 15.07 -25.83 -28.67
N VAL A 59 16.09 -26.63 -28.34
CA VAL A 59 17.36 -26.70 -29.08
C VAL A 59 17.27 -27.86 -30.06
N PRO A 60 17.36 -27.60 -31.39
CA PRO A 60 17.17 -28.64 -32.42
C PRO A 60 18.33 -29.61 -32.54
N GLU A 61 19.57 -29.20 -32.22
CA GLU A 61 20.79 -29.98 -32.32
C GLU A 61 21.75 -29.61 -31.18
N SER A 62 22.39 -30.63 -30.58
CA SER A 62 23.37 -30.41 -29.50
C SER A 62 24.61 -29.66 -30.01
N GLY A 63 25.09 -28.70 -29.22
CA GLY A 63 26.28 -27.93 -29.57
C GLY A 63 26.49 -26.67 -28.71
N TYR A 64 27.53 -25.95 -29.05
CA TYR A 64 27.79 -24.65 -28.41
C TYR A 64 26.93 -23.56 -29.04
N VAL A 65 26.41 -22.71 -28.18
CA VAL A 65 25.59 -21.53 -28.55
C VAL A 65 26.06 -20.28 -27.81
N ASN A 66 25.83 -19.12 -28.40
CA ASN A 66 25.93 -17.85 -27.73
C ASN A 66 24.50 -17.33 -27.43
N ILE A 67 24.36 -16.52 -26.38
CA ILE A 67 23.09 -15.93 -25.97
C ILE A 67 23.24 -14.41 -25.98
N SER A 68 22.26 -13.73 -26.54
CA SER A 68 22.15 -12.26 -26.46
C SER A 68 20.74 -11.85 -26.08
N LEU A 69 20.66 -10.72 -25.42
CA LEU A 69 19.42 -10.08 -25.02
C LEU A 69 19.25 -8.77 -25.76
N PHE A 70 18.05 -8.46 -26.17
CA PHE A 70 17.68 -7.11 -26.58
C PHE A 70 17.00 -6.46 -25.39
N ASP A 71 17.77 -5.61 -24.71
CA ASP A 71 17.43 -5.08 -23.40
C ASP A 71 17.59 -3.57 -23.30
N LYS A 72 17.07 -3.02 -22.22
CA LYS A 72 17.16 -1.60 -21.87
C LYS A 72 17.32 -1.46 -20.36
N GLN A 73 18.43 -0.85 -19.95
CA GLN A 73 18.66 -0.45 -18.57
C GLN A 73 18.80 1.07 -18.51
N SER A 74 17.69 1.81 -18.45
CA SER A 74 17.63 3.26 -18.49
C SER A 74 17.41 3.95 -17.14
N PHE A 75 17.37 3.17 -16.04
CA PHE A 75 17.00 3.67 -14.71
C PHE A 75 18.20 3.92 -13.80
N MET A 76 19.21 3.03 -13.86
CA MET A 76 20.34 3.03 -12.92
C MET A 76 21.59 3.64 -13.53
N ARG A 77 21.57 4.96 -13.72
CA ARG A 77 22.73 5.68 -14.23
C ARG A 77 23.90 5.63 -13.23
N GLY A 78 25.09 5.35 -13.74
CA GLY A 78 26.32 5.35 -12.95
C GLY A 78 26.66 4.05 -12.26
N ILE A 79 25.75 3.06 -12.29
CA ILE A 79 25.97 1.68 -11.82
C ILE A 79 25.40 0.69 -12.85
N TYR A 80 25.73 -0.60 -12.70
CA TYR A 80 25.11 -1.67 -13.45
C TYR A 80 24.05 -2.38 -12.61
N VAL A 81 23.16 -3.12 -13.27
CA VAL A 81 22.19 -4.01 -12.61
C VAL A 81 22.57 -5.46 -12.86
N SER A 82 22.35 -6.33 -11.89
CA SER A 82 22.84 -7.71 -11.92
C SER A 82 21.72 -8.73 -12.07
N ARG A 83 22.03 -9.80 -12.81
CA ARG A 83 21.15 -10.97 -12.94
C ARG A 83 21.95 -12.25 -12.75
N LYS A 84 21.44 -13.14 -11.92
CA LYS A 84 21.86 -14.53 -11.90
C LYS A 84 21.18 -15.25 -13.05
N ILE A 85 21.95 -15.90 -13.90
CA ILE A 85 21.46 -16.61 -15.07
C ILE A 85 21.67 -18.10 -14.87
N THR A 86 20.59 -18.89 -14.93
CA THR A 86 20.63 -20.32 -14.83
C THR A 86 20.04 -20.97 -16.10
N ILE A 87 20.61 -22.09 -16.50
CA ILE A 87 20.09 -22.95 -17.56
C ILE A 87 19.76 -24.29 -16.93
N ASP A 88 18.53 -24.76 -17.12
CA ASP A 88 18.03 -26.02 -16.54
C ASP A 88 18.18 -26.07 -15.00
N GLY A 89 18.09 -24.93 -14.35
CA GLY A 89 18.20 -24.79 -12.89
C GLY A 89 19.62 -24.70 -12.35
N GLU A 90 20.65 -24.86 -13.19
CA GLU A 90 22.07 -24.78 -12.79
C GLU A 90 22.72 -23.49 -13.33
N VAL A 91 23.66 -22.94 -12.57
CA VAL A 91 24.52 -21.83 -13.02
C VAL A 91 25.59 -22.44 -13.96
N PRO A 92 25.64 -22.05 -15.24
CA PRO A 92 26.57 -22.68 -16.18
C PRO A 92 28.04 -22.49 -15.83
N PHE A 93 28.40 -21.33 -15.31
CA PHE A 93 29.76 -20.98 -14.84
C PHE A 93 29.65 -19.74 -13.96
N LYS A 94 30.71 -19.44 -13.19
CA LYS A 94 30.71 -18.46 -12.11
C LYS A 94 30.23 -17.06 -12.52
N GLU A 95 30.58 -16.61 -13.72
CA GLU A 95 30.24 -15.28 -14.23
C GLU A 95 28.73 -15.09 -14.45
N MET A 96 27.95 -16.19 -14.42
CA MET A 96 26.49 -16.17 -14.51
C MET A 96 25.80 -16.05 -13.13
N GLU A 97 26.54 -16.03 -12.02
CA GLU A 97 25.97 -15.81 -10.70
C GLU A 97 25.49 -14.37 -10.51
N ASP A 98 26.16 -13.39 -11.16
CA ASP A 98 25.90 -11.97 -11.03
C ASP A 98 26.23 -11.16 -12.29
N TYR A 99 25.76 -11.61 -13.45
CA TYR A 99 26.03 -10.95 -14.73
C TYR A 99 25.47 -9.51 -14.75
N GLY A 100 26.33 -8.54 -15.08
CA GLY A 100 26.03 -7.11 -14.99
C GLY A 100 25.55 -6.49 -16.31
N PHE A 101 24.45 -5.77 -16.29
CA PHE A 101 23.91 -4.97 -17.39
C PHE A 101 24.15 -3.47 -17.11
N THR A 102 24.96 -2.83 -17.95
CA THR A 102 25.32 -1.44 -17.78
C THR A 102 24.20 -0.50 -18.24
N TYR A 103 24.23 0.76 -17.76
CA TYR A 103 23.26 1.78 -18.13
C TYR A 103 23.32 2.13 -19.62
N ASP A 104 22.16 2.10 -20.28
CA ASP A 104 21.91 2.71 -21.57
C ASP A 104 20.47 3.24 -21.64
N SER A 105 20.27 4.44 -22.11
CA SER A 105 18.95 5.04 -22.30
C SER A 105 18.21 4.49 -23.53
N GLN A 106 18.91 3.78 -24.41
CA GLN A 106 18.37 3.20 -25.63
C GLN A 106 18.31 1.67 -25.52
N TRP A 107 17.42 1.09 -26.29
CA TRP A 107 17.40 -0.36 -26.53
C TRP A 107 18.68 -0.80 -27.23
N ARG A 108 19.29 -1.86 -26.71
CA ARG A 108 20.55 -2.40 -27.26
C ARG A 108 20.54 -3.93 -27.26
N CYS A 109 21.48 -4.50 -27.99
CA CYS A 109 21.76 -5.92 -27.95
C CYS A 109 22.97 -6.17 -27.07
N ASP A 110 22.73 -6.78 -25.92
CA ASP A 110 23.77 -7.27 -25.04
C ASP A 110 24.04 -8.75 -25.33
N VAL A 111 25.25 -9.03 -25.80
CA VAL A 111 25.74 -10.40 -25.91
C VAL A 111 26.34 -10.79 -24.57
N LEU A 112 25.92 -11.94 -23.99
CA LEU A 112 26.54 -12.45 -22.79
C LEU A 112 28.02 -12.74 -23.08
N SER A 113 28.92 -11.89 -22.60
CA SER A 113 30.34 -11.85 -22.94
C SER A 113 31.20 -11.52 -21.72
N ASP A 114 32.50 -11.84 -21.83
CA ASP A 114 33.49 -11.40 -20.85
C ASP A 114 33.76 -9.89 -20.93
N ALA A 115 34.66 -9.39 -20.06
CA ALA A 115 35.04 -8.00 -20.00
C ALA A 115 35.72 -7.46 -21.28
N ASP A 116 36.29 -8.35 -22.09
CA ASP A 116 36.93 -8.04 -23.38
C ASP A 116 35.94 -8.09 -24.55
N GLY A 117 34.67 -8.45 -24.28
CA GLY A 117 33.59 -8.58 -25.27
C GLY A 117 33.61 -9.92 -26.02
N THR A 118 34.32 -10.94 -25.52
CA THR A 118 34.29 -12.27 -26.09
C THR A 118 33.02 -12.96 -25.64
N PRO A 119 32.12 -13.41 -26.57
CA PRO A 119 30.90 -14.11 -26.20
C PRO A 119 31.18 -15.39 -25.41
N TYR A 120 30.39 -15.63 -24.38
CA TYR A 120 30.40 -16.91 -23.66
C TYR A 120 29.78 -18.02 -24.49
N ASP A 121 30.38 -19.16 -24.49
CA ASP A 121 29.92 -20.38 -25.17
C ASP A 121 29.18 -21.29 -24.18
N PHE A 122 27.88 -21.47 -24.41
CA PHE A 122 27.03 -22.38 -23.62
C PHE A 122 26.88 -23.70 -24.38
N TYR A 123 27.18 -24.85 -23.76
CA TYR A 123 26.90 -26.13 -24.37
C TYR A 123 25.49 -26.60 -24.01
N LEU A 124 24.65 -26.81 -25.02
CA LEU A 124 23.28 -27.28 -24.85
C LEU A 124 23.09 -28.59 -25.63
N GLU A 125 22.40 -29.53 -25.02
CA GLU A 125 22.01 -30.77 -25.71
C GLU A 125 20.76 -30.50 -26.58
N LYS A 126 20.45 -31.42 -27.48
CA LYS A 126 19.20 -31.36 -28.22
C LYS A 126 18.02 -31.62 -27.28
N GLY A 127 17.05 -30.75 -27.25
CA GLY A 127 15.85 -30.89 -26.41
C GLY A 127 15.33 -29.56 -25.92
N THR A 128 14.41 -29.63 -24.98
CA THR A 128 13.82 -28.47 -24.30
C THR A 128 14.72 -28.05 -23.15
N HIS A 129 15.00 -26.74 -23.07
CA HIS A 129 15.81 -26.13 -22.04
C HIS A 129 15.05 -24.98 -21.39
N THR A 130 15.42 -24.64 -20.16
CA THR A 130 14.89 -23.46 -19.44
C THR A 130 16.01 -22.47 -19.21
N LEU A 131 15.75 -21.20 -19.51
CA LEU A 131 16.60 -20.06 -19.14
C LEU A 131 15.87 -19.29 -18.05
N ARG A 132 16.49 -19.16 -16.88
CA ARG A 132 15.97 -18.32 -15.79
C ARG A 132 16.94 -17.17 -15.52
N MET A 133 16.38 -16.00 -15.31
CA MET A 133 17.10 -14.80 -14.88
C MET A 133 16.50 -14.31 -13.57
N GLU A 134 17.34 -14.17 -12.54
CA GLU A 134 16.97 -13.74 -11.21
C GLU A 134 17.68 -12.44 -10.84
N VAL A 135 16.98 -11.51 -10.22
CA VAL A 135 17.56 -10.25 -9.71
C VAL A 135 18.48 -10.54 -8.54
N VAL A 136 19.71 -10.10 -8.63
CA VAL A 136 20.72 -10.18 -7.56
C VAL A 136 21.40 -8.83 -7.40
N LEU A 137 21.97 -8.57 -6.22
CA LEU A 137 22.65 -7.29 -5.92
C LEU A 137 24.12 -7.29 -6.38
N GLY A 138 24.70 -8.46 -6.61
CA GLY A 138 26.10 -8.62 -7.02
C GLY A 138 27.06 -7.93 -6.04
N ASP A 139 28.08 -7.25 -6.59
CA ASP A 139 29.09 -6.55 -5.82
C ASP A 139 28.56 -5.37 -4.98
N PHE A 140 27.35 -4.91 -5.24
CA PHE A 140 26.74 -3.83 -4.46
C PHE A 140 26.13 -4.29 -3.12
N SER A 141 26.00 -5.60 -2.88
CA SER A 141 25.36 -6.14 -1.68
C SER A 141 26.07 -5.71 -0.39
N GLU A 142 27.40 -5.77 -0.38
CA GLU A 142 28.21 -5.38 0.79
C GLU A 142 28.16 -3.87 1.03
N VAL A 143 28.20 -3.06 -0.03
CA VAL A 143 28.08 -1.60 0.05
C VAL A 143 26.71 -1.20 0.62
N ILE A 144 25.65 -1.82 0.12
CA ILE A 144 24.28 -1.56 0.60
C ILE A 144 24.16 -1.91 2.08
N SER A 145 24.63 -3.09 2.49
CA SER A 145 24.62 -3.52 3.89
C SER A 145 25.38 -2.57 4.79
N SER A 146 26.58 -2.13 4.36
CA SER A 146 27.38 -1.16 5.12
C SER A 146 26.69 0.18 5.28
N VAL A 147 26.03 0.69 4.24
CA VAL A 147 25.26 1.95 4.32
C VAL A 147 24.01 1.80 5.18
N GLN A 148 23.34 0.63 5.15
CA GLN A 148 22.20 0.35 6.05
C GLN A 148 22.63 0.41 7.52
N ASP A 149 23.78 -0.19 7.86
CA ASP A 149 24.35 -0.12 9.21
C ASP A 149 24.69 1.33 9.60
N CYS A 150 25.25 2.11 8.67
CA CYS A 150 25.51 3.54 8.90
C CYS A 150 24.23 4.30 9.20
N VAL A 151 23.16 4.11 8.42
CA VAL A 151 21.87 4.78 8.63
C VAL A 151 21.27 4.43 9.98
N SER A 152 21.36 3.16 10.40
CA SER A 152 20.91 2.73 11.73
C SER A 152 21.66 3.47 12.85
N GLN A 153 23.01 3.56 12.76
CA GLN A 153 23.84 4.27 13.72
C GLN A 153 23.58 5.78 13.70
N LEU A 154 23.40 6.38 12.51
CA LEU A 154 23.06 7.80 12.37
C LEU A 154 21.72 8.14 13.01
N ASN A 155 20.72 7.27 12.87
CA ASN A 155 19.44 7.41 13.57
C ASN A 155 19.60 7.30 15.09
N ALA A 156 20.44 6.40 15.59
CA ALA A 156 20.72 6.29 17.01
C ALA A 156 21.39 7.56 17.56
N ILE A 157 22.37 8.11 16.84
CA ILE A 157 23.02 9.39 17.18
C ILE A 157 21.97 10.51 17.22
N TYR A 158 21.11 10.62 16.21
CA TYR A 158 20.03 11.62 16.17
C TYR A 158 19.14 11.55 17.42
N ARG A 159 18.68 10.34 17.79
CA ARG A 159 17.83 10.15 18.98
C ARG A 159 18.53 10.57 20.29
N LYS A 160 19.82 10.25 20.43
CA LYS A 160 20.60 10.69 21.61
C LYS A 160 20.66 12.20 21.73
N VAL A 161 20.87 12.88 20.63
CA VAL A 161 20.96 14.35 20.60
C VAL A 161 19.62 15.00 20.89
N ILE A 162 18.55 14.60 20.19
CA ILE A 162 17.22 15.22 20.39
C ILE A 162 16.64 14.96 21.79
N ARG A 163 17.09 13.92 22.48
CA ARG A 163 16.73 13.66 23.88
C ARG A 163 17.19 14.79 24.81
N ILE A 164 18.27 15.47 24.44
CA ILE A 164 18.85 16.60 25.22
C ILE A 164 18.36 17.94 24.66
N THR A 165 18.35 18.08 23.34
CA THR A 165 18.12 19.35 22.67
C THR A 165 16.66 19.60 22.30
N GLY A 166 15.85 18.53 22.22
CA GLY A 166 14.57 18.52 21.53
C GLY A 166 14.74 18.52 20.01
N VAL A 167 13.64 18.31 19.29
CA VAL A 167 13.62 18.27 17.80
C VAL A 167 13.81 19.63 17.14
N SER A 168 13.55 20.71 17.88
CA SER A 168 13.71 22.10 17.45
C SER A 168 14.48 22.88 18.51
N PRO A 169 15.80 22.68 18.60
CA PRO A 169 16.60 23.31 19.64
C PRO A 169 16.69 24.82 19.49
N ASP A 170 16.80 25.51 20.64
CA ASP A 170 17.21 26.91 20.65
C ASP A 170 18.69 27.02 20.30
N THR A 171 19.00 27.64 19.17
CA THR A 171 20.36 27.76 18.64
C THR A 171 21.27 28.64 19.48
N TYR A 172 20.75 29.40 20.43
CA TYR A 172 21.50 30.28 21.33
C TYR A 172 21.74 29.64 22.71
N ARG A 173 21.12 28.51 23.00
CA ARG A 173 21.28 27.78 24.25
C ARG A 173 22.48 26.84 24.17
N ASP A 174 23.32 26.84 25.19
CA ASP A 174 24.36 25.84 25.41
C ASP A 174 23.74 24.61 26.05
N TYR A 175 23.70 23.48 25.32
CA TYR A 175 23.17 22.20 25.81
C TYR A 175 24.21 21.29 26.41
N GLN A 176 25.48 21.68 26.35
CA GLN A 176 26.62 20.90 26.85
C GLN A 176 26.61 19.45 26.29
N ILE A 177 26.49 19.34 24.97
CA ILE A 177 26.33 18.05 24.29
C ILE A 177 27.51 17.13 24.59
N GLU A 178 28.74 17.61 24.48
CA GLU A 178 29.97 16.86 24.79
C GLU A 178 29.94 16.29 26.22
N ALA A 179 29.54 17.08 27.20
CA ALA A 179 29.45 16.66 28.60
C ALA A 179 28.29 15.69 28.86
N SER A 180 27.16 15.89 28.15
CA SER A 180 25.94 15.11 28.33
C SER A 180 26.00 13.76 27.60
N LEU A 181 26.73 13.67 26.49
CA LEU A 181 26.92 12.48 25.66
C LEU A 181 28.41 12.13 25.48
N PRO A 182 29.09 11.72 26.55
CA PRO A 182 30.49 11.36 26.44
C PRO A 182 30.64 10.19 25.45
N GLY A 183 31.53 10.35 24.46
CA GLY A 183 31.77 9.36 23.42
C GLY A 183 30.99 9.59 22.09
N LEU A 184 30.16 10.61 22.01
CA LEU A 184 29.43 10.93 20.77
C LEU A 184 30.36 11.17 19.58
N SER A 185 31.48 11.90 19.80
CA SER A 185 32.52 12.13 18.79
C SER A 185 33.13 10.82 18.27
N ALA A 186 33.38 9.86 19.15
CA ALA A 186 33.92 8.55 18.76
C ALA A 186 32.90 7.75 17.92
N GLU A 187 31.61 7.79 18.29
CA GLU A 187 30.56 7.15 17.53
C GLU A 187 30.43 7.79 16.12
N MET A 188 30.40 9.11 16.04
CA MET A 188 30.35 9.83 14.74
C MET A 188 31.59 9.52 13.88
N THR A 189 32.78 9.40 14.51
CA THR A 189 34.00 9.03 13.80
C THR A 189 33.92 7.64 13.21
N ALA A 190 33.41 6.67 13.96
CA ALA A 190 33.24 5.30 13.47
C ALA A 190 32.31 5.23 12.26
N VAL A 191 31.18 5.94 12.30
CA VAL A 191 30.24 5.99 11.17
C VAL A 191 30.85 6.73 9.97
N ARG A 192 31.59 7.82 10.20
CA ARG A 192 32.32 8.55 9.17
C ARG A 192 33.30 7.64 8.44
N ASP A 193 34.12 6.87 9.19
CA ASP A 193 35.10 5.95 8.63
C ASP A 193 34.42 4.81 7.83
N GLN A 194 33.29 4.31 8.33
CA GLN A 194 32.48 3.30 7.63
C GLN A 194 31.89 3.86 6.31
N LEU A 195 31.41 5.11 6.30
CA LEU A 195 30.95 5.78 5.09
C LEU A 195 32.09 5.99 4.07
N ASP A 196 33.28 6.37 4.53
CA ASP A 196 34.46 6.49 3.66
C ASP A 196 34.80 5.16 2.98
N GLN A 197 34.75 4.05 3.75
CA GLN A 197 34.98 2.72 3.17
C GLN A 197 33.88 2.37 2.15
N ALA A 198 32.61 2.60 2.49
CA ALA A 198 31.50 2.34 1.58
C ALA A 198 31.60 3.14 0.25
N ILE A 199 32.12 4.38 0.30
CA ILE A 199 32.39 5.17 -0.90
C ILE A 199 33.48 4.54 -1.76
N LEU A 200 34.55 4.02 -1.13
CA LEU A 200 35.64 3.33 -1.85
C LEU A 200 35.13 2.03 -2.48
N ASP A 201 34.35 1.26 -1.77
CA ASP A 201 33.77 -0.01 -2.24
C ASP A 201 32.77 0.25 -3.40
N LEU A 202 31.96 1.30 -3.29
CA LEU A 202 31.06 1.72 -4.38
C LEU A 202 31.83 2.07 -5.66
N ARG A 203 32.96 2.78 -5.53
CA ARG A 203 33.84 3.09 -6.68
C ARG A 203 34.46 1.84 -7.28
N ALA A 204 34.88 0.90 -6.42
CA ALA A 204 35.44 -0.36 -6.88
C ALA A 204 34.40 -1.18 -7.65
N ALA A 205 33.19 -1.31 -7.11
CA ALA A 205 32.09 -2.06 -7.75
C ALA A 205 31.64 -1.40 -9.06
N SER A 206 31.49 -0.07 -9.10
CA SER A 206 31.04 0.63 -10.31
C SER A 206 32.15 0.84 -11.36
N GLY A 207 33.40 0.60 -11.01
CA GLY A 207 34.56 0.80 -11.89
C GLY A 207 34.87 2.25 -12.23
N ARG A 208 34.16 3.20 -11.66
CA ARG A 208 34.31 4.65 -11.90
C ARG A 208 33.68 5.47 -10.77
N THR A 209 33.95 6.77 -10.75
CA THR A 209 33.24 7.72 -9.91
C THR A 209 31.78 7.81 -10.35
N SER A 210 30.85 7.56 -9.42
CA SER A 210 29.41 7.58 -9.67
C SER A 210 28.78 8.82 -9.06
N ASP A 211 27.71 9.34 -9.66
CA ASP A 211 26.85 10.38 -9.08
C ASP A 211 26.17 9.90 -7.79
N LYS A 212 26.06 8.58 -7.61
CA LYS A 212 25.52 7.94 -6.39
C LYS A 212 26.36 8.15 -5.14
N GLU A 213 27.66 8.49 -5.25
CA GLU A 213 28.50 8.79 -4.09
C GLU A 213 28.19 10.12 -3.40
N THR A 214 27.59 11.08 -4.13
CA THR A 214 27.40 12.46 -3.62
C THR A 214 26.61 12.50 -2.31
N VAL A 215 25.60 11.65 -2.16
CA VAL A 215 24.79 11.56 -0.92
C VAL A 215 25.63 11.09 0.24
N LEU A 216 26.44 10.05 0.06
CA LEU A 216 27.30 9.49 1.10
C LEU A 216 28.41 10.47 1.49
N ILE A 217 28.99 11.16 0.51
CA ILE A 217 30.00 12.21 0.74
C ILE A 217 29.41 13.37 1.55
N THR A 218 28.18 13.81 1.22
CA THR A 218 27.52 14.90 1.95
C THR A 218 27.31 14.53 3.43
N MET A 219 26.89 13.31 3.72
CA MET A 219 26.70 12.84 5.09
C MET A 219 28.05 12.73 5.84
N ARG A 220 29.07 12.17 5.19
CA ARG A 220 30.42 12.09 5.72
C ARG A 220 30.98 13.48 6.08
N ASP A 221 30.87 14.45 5.17
CA ASP A 221 31.37 15.82 5.39
C ASP A 221 30.61 16.52 6.53
N GLN A 222 29.32 16.22 6.71
CA GLN A 222 28.55 16.70 7.85
C GLN A 222 29.05 16.09 9.17
N LEU A 223 29.41 14.81 9.17
CA LEU A 223 30.00 14.18 10.35
C LEU A 223 31.35 14.81 10.69
N ASP A 224 32.23 15.07 9.71
CA ASP A 224 33.49 15.77 9.94
C ASP A 224 33.28 17.17 10.55
N TYR A 225 32.24 17.90 10.10
CA TYR A 225 31.87 19.19 10.67
C TYR A 225 31.44 19.09 12.13
N LEU A 226 30.72 18.03 12.51
CA LEU A 226 30.22 17.79 13.86
C LEU A 226 31.31 17.20 14.80
N ILE A 227 32.15 16.33 14.27
CA ILE A 227 33.32 15.77 15.03
C ILE A 227 34.27 16.87 15.48
N ALA A 228 34.44 17.91 14.65
CA ALA A 228 35.31 19.05 15.01
C ALA A 228 34.76 19.88 16.18
N ASP A 229 33.45 19.85 16.44
CA ASP A 229 32.78 20.57 17.53
C ASP A 229 31.32 20.06 17.65
N GLU A 230 31.05 19.23 18.65
CA GLU A 230 29.74 18.59 18.83
C GLU A 230 28.61 19.59 19.13
N GLU A 231 28.92 20.75 19.73
CA GLU A 231 27.90 21.79 20.00
C GLU A 231 27.30 22.37 18.71
N ARG A 232 27.93 22.19 17.57
CA ARG A 232 27.40 22.57 16.25
C ARG A 232 26.15 21.80 15.88
N PHE A 233 25.90 20.65 16.52
CA PHE A 233 24.73 19.81 16.24
C PHE A 233 23.42 20.60 16.38
N VAL A 234 23.33 21.46 17.40
CA VAL A 234 22.19 22.34 17.65
C VAL A 234 21.77 23.16 16.42
N LYS A 235 22.75 23.58 15.61
CA LYS A 235 22.52 24.40 14.40
C LYS A 235 22.10 23.59 13.18
N VAL A 236 22.33 22.28 13.17
CA VAL A 236 22.19 21.44 11.98
C VAL A 236 21.29 20.21 12.20
N VAL A 237 20.52 20.14 13.29
CA VAL A 237 19.64 19.01 13.61
C VAL A 237 18.72 18.68 12.43
N SER A 238 18.08 19.68 11.82
CA SER A 238 17.20 19.51 10.68
C SER A 238 17.94 19.01 9.43
N THR A 239 19.11 19.59 9.13
CA THR A 239 19.94 19.19 7.98
C THR A 239 20.49 17.78 8.19
N TYR A 240 20.88 17.44 9.43
CA TYR A 240 21.33 16.09 9.77
C TYR A 240 20.23 15.06 9.48
N LYS A 241 19.00 15.29 9.96
CA LYS A 241 17.83 14.46 9.70
C LYS A 241 17.59 14.30 8.18
N GLN A 242 17.70 15.40 7.41
CA GLN A 242 17.53 15.36 5.96
C GLN A 242 18.62 14.51 5.27
N ASN A 243 19.88 14.61 5.71
CA ASN A 243 20.97 13.83 5.14
C ASN A 243 20.87 12.33 5.49
N VAL A 244 20.43 11.98 6.70
CA VAL A 244 20.13 10.59 7.07
C VAL A 244 19.01 10.04 6.17
N ARG A 245 17.95 10.82 5.97
CA ARG A 245 16.87 10.46 5.03
C ARG A 245 17.38 10.26 3.59
N ALA A 246 18.28 11.13 3.14
CA ALA A 246 18.89 11.00 1.82
C ALA A 246 19.69 9.70 1.68
N CYS A 247 20.44 9.29 2.72
CA CYS A 247 21.12 7.99 2.76
C CYS A 247 20.13 6.82 2.70
N GLY A 248 19.00 6.89 3.39
CA GLY A 248 17.94 5.89 3.30
C GLY A 248 17.33 5.82 1.90
N THR A 249 17.05 6.97 1.27
CA THR A 249 16.58 7.03 -0.11
C THR A 249 17.62 6.46 -1.10
N TRP A 250 18.90 6.70 -0.85
CA TRP A 250 19.99 6.10 -1.62
C TRP A 250 19.94 4.57 -1.57
N ILE A 251 19.73 3.98 -0.38
CA ILE A 251 19.59 2.52 -0.23
C ILE A 251 18.45 1.99 -1.10
N THR A 252 17.26 2.60 -1.01
CA THR A 252 16.08 2.15 -1.78
C THR A 252 16.27 2.29 -3.29
N GLN A 253 17.07 3.26 -3.74
CA GLN A 253 17.41 3.42 -5.15
C GLN A 253 18.42 2.38 -5.63
N VAL A 254 19.46 2.10 -4.84
CA VAL A 254 20.54 1.19 -5.26
C VAL A 254 20.16 -0.28 -5.12
N ILE A 255 19.31 -0.62 -4.16
CA ILE A 255 18.79 -1.99 -4.00
C ILE A 255 17.91 -2.44 -5.15
N ARG A 256 17.29 -1.50 -5.86
CA ARG A 256 16.49 -1.78 -7.06
C ARG A 256 17.39 -2.00 -8.26
N GLN A 257 17.07 -3.06 -9.00
CA GLN A 257 17.88 -3.56 -10.12
C GLN A 257 17.03 -3.69 -11.40
N PRO A 258 16.41 -2.60 -11.92
CA PRO A 258 15.46 -2.68 -13.03
C PRO A 258 16.13 -3.02 -14.35
N LEU A 259 15.57 -3.98 -15.08
CA LEU A 259 15.98 -4.38 -16.42
C LEU A 259 14.75 -4.73 -17.25
N GLN A 260 14.65 -4.17 -18.46
CA GLN A 260 13.57 -4.45 -19.40
C GLN A 260 14.12 -5.27 -20.56
N ILE A 261 13.37 -6.30 -20.99
CA ILE A 261 13.77 -7.19 -22.07
C ILE A 261 12.66 -7.26 -23.11
N ASP A 262 13.02 -7.20 -24.39
CA ASP A 262 12.15 -7.40 -25.55
C ASP A 262 12.27 -8.84 -26.10
N ARG A 263 13.50 -9.32 -26.29
CA ARG A 263 13.75 -10.67 -26.82
C ARG A 263 15.10 -11.23 -26.39
N ILE A 264 15.15 -12.55 -26.38
CA ILE A 264 16.36 -13.34 -26.13
C ILE A 264 16.70 -14.11 -27.41
N GLN A 265 17.95 -14.09 -27.81
CA GLN A 265 18.41 -14.80 -29.00
C GLN A 265 19.46 -15.83 -28.63
N VAL A 266 19.27 -17.04 -29.15
CA VAL A 266 20.20 -18.17 -29.01
C VAL A 266 20.70 -18.54 -30.40
N TYR A 267 22.01 -18.51 -30.61
CA TYR A 267 22.61 -18.68 -31.95
C TYR A 267 23.94 -19.41 -31.89
N SER A 268 24.35 -20.02 -33.03
CA SER A 268 25.62 -20.74 -33.11
C SER A 268 26.81 -19.79 -33.08
N PRO A 269 27.94 -20.15 -32.43
CA PRO A 269 29.15 -19.33 -32.37
C PRO A 269 29.64 -18.92 -33.76
N GLY A 270 30.14 -17.70 -33.85
CA GLY A 270 30.67 -17.12 -35.09
C GLY A 270 29.62 -16.60 -36.07
N LYS A 271 28.33 -16.70 -35.77
CA LYS A 271 27.29 -15.97 -36.51
C LYS A 271 27.14 -14.57 -35.91
N THR A 272 27.24 -13.55 -36.75
CA THR A 272 26.94 -12.20 -36.36
C THR A 272 25.43 -12.07 -36.12
N ASN A 273 25.07 -11.60 -34.95
CA ASN A 273 23.70 -11.22 -34.65
C ASN A 273 23.36 -9.97 -35.47
N LYS A 274 22.62 -10.14 -36.56
CA LYS A 274 22.15 -9.00 -37.35
C LYS A 274 20.95 -8.38 -36.62
N ILE A 275 21.25 -7.44 -35.74
CA ILE A 275 20.25 -6.50 -35.29
C ILE A 275 20.15 -5.45 -36.39
N GLU A 276 18.99 -5.36 -36.99
CA GLU A 276 18.68 -4.25 -37.88
C GLU A 276 18.65 -2.99 -37.04
N HIS A 277 19.75 -2.25 -37.10
CA HIS A 277 19.76 -0.87 -36.59
C HIS A 277 18.80 -0.06 -37.46
N ASN A 278 17.67 0.30 -36.91
CA ASN A 278 16.74 1.19 -37.57
C ASN A 278 17.46 2.50 -37.94
N SER A 279 17.40 2.87 -39.23
CA SER A 279 17.95 4.11 -39.75
C SER A 279 17.35 5.30 -38.99
N PHE A 280 18.07 6.41 -38.92
CA PHE A 280 17.54 7.69 -38.42
C PHE A 280 16.19 8.04 -39.09
N TRP A 281 16.03 7.74 -40.36
CA TRP A 281 14.78 7.96 -41.09
C TRP A 281 13.65 7.06 -40.64
N ASP A 282 13.94 5.80 -40.28
CA ASP A 282 12.92 4.85 -39.76
C ASP A 282 12.43 5.33 -38.39
N LYS A 283 13.32 5.78 -37.53
CA LYS A 283 12.98 6.37 -36.22
C LYS A 283 12.13 7.64 -36.38
N LEU A 284 12.54 8.55 -37.31
CA LEU A 284 11.80 9.79 -37.55
C LEU A 284 10.42 9.53 -38.13
N VAL A 285 10.30 8.62 -39.09
CA VAL A 285 9.00 8.25 -39.69
C VAL A 285 8.09 7.57 -38.63
N TYR A 286 8.66 6.73 -37.81
CA TYR A 286 7.93 6.07 -36.72
C TYR A 286 7.40 7.10 -35.71
N GLU A 287 8.23 8.05 -35.24
CA GLU A 287 7.82 9.10 -34.31
C GLU A 287 6.77 10.04 -34.91
N ILE A 288 6.89 10.39 -36.20
CA ILE A 288 5.87 11.21 -36.89
C ILE A 288 4.55 10.43 -36.98
N ARG A 289 4.57 9.14 -37.30
CA ARG A 289 3.36 8.31 -37.34
C ARG A 289 2.75 8.19 -35.93
N ARG A 290 3.55 7.94 -34.93
CA ARG A 290 3.09 7.85 -33.53
C ARG A 290 2.44 9.15 -33.08
N LEU A 291 3.08 10.28 -33.36
CA LEU A 291 2.52 11.61 -33.08
C LEU A 291 1.20 11.84 -33.82
N PHE A 292 1.11 11.46 -35.09
CA PHE A 292 -0.10 11.59 -35.88
C PHE A 292 -1.24 10.74 -35.32
N TYR A 293 -0.99 9.49 -34.98
CA TYR A 293 -1.98 8.61 -34.36
C TYR A 293 -2.39 9.07 -32.97
N SER A 294 -1.50 9.66 -32.17
CA SER A 294 -1.84 10.20 -30.85
C SER A 294 -2.83 11.38 -30.90
N PHE A 295 -2.95 12.06 -32.05
CA PHE A 295 -3.96 13.11 -32.25
C PHE A 295 -5.29 12.58 -32.77
N ILE A 296 -5.29 11.41 -33.41
CA ILE A 296 -6.50 10.86 -34.06
C ILE A 296 -7.14 9.80 -33.18
N ILE A 297 -6.34 9.01 -32.48
CA ILE A 297 -6.82 7.93 -31.62
C ILE A 297 -6.78 8.46 -30.19
N ASP A 298 -7.95 8.66 -29.60
CA ASP A 298 -8.06 8.87 -28.17
C ASP A 298 -7.92 7.52 -27.48
N TYR A 299 -6.72 7.20 -27.03
CA TYR A 299 -6.42 5.98 -26.27
C TYR A 299 -7.12 5.92 -24.90
N ASN A 300 -7.74 7.04 -24.46
CA ASN A 300 -8.57 7.09 -23.25
C ASN A 300 -10.04 6.82 -23.55
N SER A 301 -10.43 6.81 -24.82
CA SER A 301 -11.79 6.51 -25.28
C SER A 301 -11.93 5.10 -25.89
N LEU A 302 -10.97 4.22 -25.65
CA LEU A 302 -11.09 2.81 -26.02
C LEU A 302 -12.29 2.21 -25.29
N GLY A 303 -13.33 1.85 -26.04
CA GLY A 303 -14.59 1.31 -25.52
C GLY A 303 -15.81 2.22 -25.67
N ALA A 304 -15.67 3.53 -25.86
CA ALA A 304 -16.74 4.34 -26.40
C ALA A 304 -16.86 4.01 -27.90
N THR A 305 -17.43 2.88 -28.24
CA THR A 305 -17.98 2.71 -29.58
C THR A 305 -19.11 3.71 -29.69
N ASP A 306 -18.86 4.83 -30.37
CA ASP A 306 -19.87 5.62 -31.07
C ASP A 306 -20.51 4.74 -32.19
N SER A 307 -20.98 3.58 -31.82
CA SER A 307 -21.86 2.79 -32.67
C SER A 307 -23.28 3.15 -32.25
N GLU A 308 -23.83 4.14 -32.94
CA GLU A 308 -25.26 4.44 -32.93
C GLU A 308 -26.15 3.23 -33.36
N GLU A 309 -25.58 2.02 -33.40
CA GLU A 309 -26.23 0.81 -33.92
C GLU A 309 -26.06 -0.45 -33.05
N SER A 310 -25.65 -0.37 -31.76
CA SER A 310 -25.71 -1.58 -30.96
C SER A 310 -26.88 -1.57 -29.98
N ASP A 311 -27.78 -2.55 -30.11
CA ASP A 311 -28.77 -2.95 -29.10
C ASP A 311 -28.12 -3.45 -27.78
N ALA A 312 -26.88 -3.07 -27.52
CA ALA A 312 -26.14 -3.51 -26.33
C ALA A 312 -26.57 -2.71 -25.10
N THR A 313 -26.89 -3.42 -24.04
CA THR A 313 -27.18 -2.84 -22.72
C THR A 313 -26.01 -1.95 -22.29
N THR A 314 -26.33 -0.74 -21.83
CA THR A 314 -25.34 0.23 -21.31
C THR A 314 -25.72 0.63 -19.91
N ILE A 315 -24.74 0.54 -18.98
CA ILE A 315 -24.87 1.00 -17.59
C ILE A 315 -23.98 2.20 -17.33
N THR A 316 -24.40 3.08 -16.44
CA THR A 316 -23.63 4.24 -15.98
C THR A 316 -22.99 3.94 -14.64
N LEU A 317 -21.67 4.08 -14.59
CA LEU A 317 -20.87 3.84 -13.41
C LEU A 317 -20.28 5.13 -12.85
N TRP A 318 -20.53 5.42 -11.58
CA TRP A 318 -19.85 6.50 -10.87
C TRP A 318 -18.70 5.96 -10.03
N VAL A 319 -17.55 6.65 -10.14
CA VAL A 319 -16.30 6.33 -9.43
C VAL A 319 -15.92 7.53 -8.57
N GLY A 320 -15.67 7.32 -7.27
CA GLY A 320 -15.43 8.38 -6.29
C GLY A 320 -13.97 8.75 -6.10
N THR A 321 -13.03 8.04 -6.69
CA THR A 321 -11.59 8.23 -6.47
C THR A 321 -10.90 8.97 -7.61
N GLY A 322 -9.56 9.09 -7.53
CA GLY A 322 -8.77 9.91 -8.46
C GLY A 322 -8.81 9.44 -9.93
N ARG A 323 -8.40 10.34 -10.81
CA ARG A 323 -8.39 10.11 -12.28
C ARG A 323 -7.59 8.88 -12.69
N ASP A 324 -6.46 8.61 -12.04
CA ASP A 324 -5.60 7.48 -12.39
C ASP A 324 -6.30 6.15 -12.08
N GLN A 325 -6.95 6.03 -10.94
CA GLN A 325 -7.76 4.87 -10.59
C GLN A 325 -8.95 4.69 -11.56
N ALA A 326 -9.65 5.77 -11.89
CA ALA A 326 -10.77 5.72 -12.84
C ALA A 326 -10.30 5.26 -14.23
N ASN A 327 -9.10 5.65 -14.67
CA ASN A 327 -8.53 5.19 -15.94
C ASN A 327 -8.19 3.70 -15.91
N VAL A 328 -7.59 3.21 -14.80
CA VAL A 328 -7.34 1.76 -14.63
C VAL A 328 -8.64 0.97 -14.64
N ILE A 329 -9.66 1.42 -13.90
CA ILE A 329 -10.98 0.77 -13.88
C ILE A 329 -11.57 0.71 -15.28
N ARG A 330 -11.50 1.82 -16.05
CA ARG A 330 -11.99 1.86 -17.42
C ARG A 330 -11.26 0.85 -18.33
N SER A 331 -9.94 0.78 -18.26
CA SER A 331 -9.17 -0.21 -19.01
C SER A 331 -9.58 -1.64 -18.69
N LEU A 332 -9.73 -1.97 -17.41
CA LEU A 332 -10.15 -3.32 -16.99
C LEU A 332 -11.57 -3.66 -17.47
N ILE A 333 -12.49 -2.68 -17.45
CA ILE A 333 -13.85 -2.83 -17.98
C ILE A 333 -13.80 -3.18 -19.48
N ASP A 334 -13.05 -2.41 -20.25
CA ASP A 334 -12.94 -2.61 -21.70
C ASP A 334 -12.30 -3.96 -22.03
N GLU A 335 -11.25 -4.34 -21.32
CA GLU A 335 -10.49 -5.56 -21.57
C GLU A 335 -11.21 -6.83 -21.15
N SER A 336 -11.89 -6.85 -20.00
CA SER A 336 -12.38 -8.10 -19.41
C SER A 336 -13.87 -8.11 -19.04
N PHE A 337 -14.57 -6.98 -19.02
CA PHE A 337 -16.00 -6.94 -18.77
C PHE A 337 -16.80 -6.77 -20.07
N THR A 338 -16.66 -5.64 -20.74
CA THR A 338 -17.43 -5.34 -21.97
C THR A 338 -17.18 -6.39 -23.05
N SER A 339 -15.92 -6.81 -23.22
CA SER A 339 -15.55 -7.82 -24.22
C SER A 339 -16.15 -9.20 -23.96
N VAL A 340 -16.39 -9.57 -22.69
CA VAL A 340 -16.90 -10.88 -22.28
C VAL A 340 -18.41 -10.90 -22.13
N TYR A 341 -18.98 -9.88 -21.48
CA TYR A 341 -20.41 -9.83 -21.15
C TYR A 341 -21.26 -9.09 -22.19
N GLY A 342 -20.64 -8.33 -23.10
CA GLY A 342 -21.36 -7.53 -24.09
C GLY A 342 -22.15 -6.36 -23.50
N ILE A 343 -21.81 -5.94 -22.28
CA ILE A 343 -22.41 -4.82 -21.57
C ILE A 343 -21.47 -3.62 -21.64
N ASN A 344 -21.96 -2.49 -22.12
CA ASN A 344 -21.21 -1.25 -22.15
C ASN A 344 -21.28 -0.53 -20.80
N VAL A 345 -20.21 0.13 -20.41
CA VAL A 345 -20.14 0.87 -19.14
C VAL A 345 -19.65 2.30 -19.40
N ASN A 346 -20.51 3.27 -19.07
CA ASN A 346 -20.15 4.68 -19.09
C ASN A 346 -19.56 5.11 -17.75
N VAL A 347 -18.23 5.18 -17.68
CA VAL A 347 -17.50 5.52 -16.45
C VAL A 347 -17.44 7.03 -16.25
N GLN A 348 -17.90 7.52 -15.11
CA GLN A 348 -17.89 8.93 -14.74
C GLN A 348 -17.18 9.11 -13.40
N LEU A 349 -16.22 10.04 -13.36
CA LEU A 349 -15.56 10.45 -12.13
C LEU A 349 -16.37 11.56 -11.46
N VAL A 350 -16.92 11.29 -10.28
CA VAL A 350 -17.87 12.18 -9.61
C VAL A 350 -17.54 12.31 -8.12
N ASP A 351 -17.85 13.46 -7.54
CA ASP A 351 -17.84 13.61 -6.09
C ASP A 351 -19.03 12.83 -5.48
N MET A 352 -18.72 11.74 -4.76
CA MET A 352 -19.72 10.85 -4.14
C MET A 352 -20.62 11.53 -3.10
N ASN A 353 -20.26 12.70 -2.60
CA ASN A 353 -21.14 13.50 -1.74
C ASN A 353 -22.42 13.96 -2.43
N THR A 354 -22.46 13.91 -3.76
CA THR A 354 -23.64 14.29 -4.56
C THR A 354 -24.57 13.11 -4.85
N LEU A 355 -24.13 11.87 -4.58
CA LEU A 355 -24.80 10.64 -5.02
C LEU A 355 -26.28 10.58 -4.64
N LEU A 356 -26.59 10.74 -3.34
CA LEU A 356 -27.98 10.68 -2.87
C LEU A 356 -28.87 11.76 -3.49
N ARG A 357 -28.33 12.97 -3.66
CA ARG A 357 -29.12 14.08 -4.27
C ARG A 357 -29.38 13.83 -5.73
N ALA A 358 -28.41 13.28 -6.45
CA ALA A 358 -28.57 12.93 -7.86
C ALA A 358 -29.58 11.82 -8.03
N GLU A 359 -29.52 10.78 -7.20
CA GLU A 359 -30.46 9.67 -7.21
C GLU A 359 -31.90 10.16 -6.95
N LEU A 360 -32.11 10.96 -5.92
CA LEU A 360 -33.44 11.54 -5.62
C LEU A 360 -33.95 12.51 -6.69
N ALA A 361 -33.07 13.04 -7.53
CA ALA A 361 -33.41 13.86 -8.68
C ALA A 361 -33.65 13.06 -9.97
N GLY A 362 -33.41 11.74 -9.96
CA GLY A 362 -33.48 10.87 -11.14
C GLY A 362 -32.31 11.06 -12.12
N GLU A 363 -31.18 11.60 -11.62
CA GLU A 363 -29.94 11.85 -12.38
C GLU A 363 -28.76 11.02 -11.84
N GLY A 364 -29.04 9.99 -11.03
CA GLY A 364 -28.03 9.10 -10.45
C GLY A 364 -27.47 8.10 -11.48
N PRO A 365 -26.40 7.38 -11.11
CA PRO A 365 -25.85 6.29 -11.93
C PRO A 365 -26.66 5.00 -11.76
N ASP A 366 -26.36 3.98 -12.58
CA ASP A 366 -26.86 2.63 -12.34
C ASP A 366 -26.05 1.93 -11.22
N VAL A 367 -24.74 2.15 -11.21
CA VAL A 367 -23.80 1.59 -10.22
C VAL A 367 -22.91 2.67 -9.66
N ALA A 368 -22.67 2.63 -8.35
CA ALA A 368 -21.68 3.45 -7.67
C ALA A 368 -20.65 2.55 -6.97
N ILE A 369 -19.39 2.79 -7.20
CA ILE A 369 -18.27 2.07 -6.55
C ILE A 369 -17.42 3.01 -5.71
N GLN A 370 -16.63 2.44 -4.79
CA GLN A 370 -15.75 3.16 -3.87
C GLN A 370 -16.51 4.12 -2.93
N VAL A 371 -17.69 3.68 -2.50
CA VAL A 371 -18.52 4.40 -1.55
C VAL A 371 -18.12 4.04 -0.11
N ALA A 372 -17.85 5.05 0.72
CA ALA A 372 -17.44 4.83 2.11
C ALA A 372 -18.58 4.28 2.98
N ASN A 373 -18.22 3.41 3.94
CA ASN A 373 -19.17 2.88 4.93
C ASN A 373 -19.33 3.75 6.17
N THR A 374 -18.48 4.76 6.34
CA THR A 374 -18.47 5.69 7.49
C THR A 374 -18.35 7.13 7.03
N ASN A 375 -18.77 8.05 7.90
CA ASN A 375 -18.79 9.49 7.67
C ASN A 375 -17.41 10.17 7.76
N GLY A 376 -16.34 9.46 7.50
CA GLY A 376 -15.01 10.06 7.50
C GLY A 376 -13.91 9.06 7.22
N ILE A 377 -13.23 9.26 6.10
CA ILE A 377 -11.85 8.84 5.96
C ILE A 377 -11.04 9.67 6.98
N ALA A 378 -10.18 9.03 7.76
CA ALA A 378 -9.29 9.73 8.70
C ALA A 378 -8.60 10.90 8.00
N GLY A 379 -8.89 12.12 8.42
CA GLY A 379 -8.36 13.36 7.85
C GLY A 379 -9.28 14.15 6.91
N ALA A 380 -10.43 13.65 6.51
CA ALA A 380 -11.42 14.41 5.76
C ALA A 380 -12.45 15.06 6.71
N VAL A 381 -12.37 16.35 6.90
CA VAL A 381 -13.26 17.17 7.76
C VAL A 381 -14.66 17.34 7.15
N LEU A 382 -15.03 16.62 6.14
CA LEU A 382 -16.33 16.75 5.48
C LEU A 382 -17.28 15.67 5.97
N ASN A 383 -17.83 15.96 7.12
CA ASN A 383 -18.91 15.25 7.76
C ASN A 383 -20.25 15.59 7.06
N THR A 384 -20.55 14.90 5.98
CA THR A 384 -21.84 15.05 5.29
C THR A 384 -22.92 14.11 5.82
N GLY A 385 -22.62 13.37 6.81
CA GLY A 385 -23.48 12.96 7.91
C GLY A 385 -24.53 11.90 7.68
N ASN A 386 -24.89 11.48 6.47
CA ASN A 386 -26.10 10.65 6.29
C ASN A 386 -25.96 9.53 5.25
N ASP A 387 -24.77 9.30 4.72
CA ASP A 387 -24.60 8.64 3.44
C ASP A 387 -23.88 7.30 3.56
N THR A 388 -24.43 6.39 4.36
CA THR A 388 -23.99 4.99 4.39
C THR A 388 -24.87 4.14 3.48
N PRO A 389 -24.37 3.04 2.91
CA PRO A 389 -25.19 2.15 2.06
C PRO A 389 -26.47 1.67 2.73
N VAL A 390 -26.45 1.41 4.04
CA VAL A 390 -27.66 1.01 4.77
C VAL A 390 -28.72 2.12 4.79
N ASN A 391 -28.33 3.38 5.00
CA ASN A 391 -29.29 4.48 4.96
C ASN A 391 -29.80 4.76 3.54
N TYR A 392 -28.99 4.56 2.50
CA TYR A 392 -29.46 4.59 1.12
C TYR A 392 -30.50 3.48 0.85
N GLY A 393 -30.23 2.24 1.33
CA GLY A 393 -31.13 1.11 1.20
C GLY A 393 -32.48 1.34 1.90
N LEU A 394 -32.44 1.84 3.13
CA LEU A 394 -33.65 2.15 3.92
C LEU A 394 -34.48 3.30 3.31
N ARG A 395 -33.87 4.16 2.50
CA ARG A 395 -34.55 5.20 1.68
C ARG A 395 -35.02 4.70 0.33
N ASN A 396 -34.81 3.42 0.03
CA ASN A 396 -35.05 2.82 -1.29
C ASN A 396 -34.26 3.49 -2.42
N ALA A 397 -33.06 4.02 -2.13
CA ALA A 397 -32.17 4.62 -3.12
C ALA A 397 -31.17 3.60 -3.70
N VAL A 398 -30.95 2.46 -3.04
CA VAL A 398 -30.13 1.35 -3.53
C VAL A 398 -30.87 0.03 -3.40
N LEU A 399 -30.50 -0.94 -4.22
CA LEU A 399 -31.11 -2.27 -4.21
C LEU A 399 -30.63 -3.09 -3.00
N ASP A 400 -31.55 -3.89 -2.48
CA ASP A 400 -31.18 -5.01 -1.63
C ASP A 400 -30.60 -6.13 -2.51
N LEU A 401 -29.32 -6.42 -2.31
CA LEU A 401 -28.57 -7.38 -3.13
C LEU A 401 -28.95 -8.84 -2.82
N THR A 402 -29.58 -9.11 -1.69
CA THR A 402 -30.07 -10.46 -1.34
C THR A 402 -31.17 -10.97 -2.25
N GLN A 403 -31.76 -10.10 -3.10
CA GLN A 403 -32.73 -10.50 -4.10
C GLN A 403 -32.13 -11.34 -5.25
N PHE A 404 -30.83 -11.31 -5.47
CA PHE A 404 -30.17 -12.07 -6.52
C PHE A 404 -29.89 -13.51 -6.07
N GLU A 405 -30.21 -14.50 -6.92
CA GLU A 405 -30.17 -15.93 -6.58
C GLU A 405 -28.79 -16.43 -6.16
N ASP A 406 -27.72 -15.85 -6.70
CA ASP A 406 -26.33 -16.23 -6.44
C ASP A 406 -25.63 -15.34 -5.40
N PHE A 407 -26.39 -14.49 -4.69
CA PHE A 407 -25.85 -13.58 -3.68
C PHE A 407 -25.00 -14.29 -2.63
N ASP A 408 -25.44 -15.42 -2.07
CA ASP A 408 -24.72 -16.17 -1.05
C ASP A 408 -23.34 -16.64 -1.55
N SER A 409 -23.24 -17.02 -2.80
CA SER A 409 -21.97 -17.40 -3.43
C SER A 409 -21.03 -16.21 -3.59
N VAL A 410 -21.58 -15.04 -3.91
CA VAL A 410 -20.79 -13.80 -4.09
C VAL A 410 -20.36 -13.23 -2.73
N SER A 411 -21.23 -13.19 -1.75
CA SER A 411 -20.93 -12.70 -0.41
C SER A 411 -19.88 -13.55 0.32
N GLY A 412 -19.81 -14.84 0.00
CA GLY A 412 -18.77 -15.76 0.53
C GLY A 412 -17.33 -15.42 0.14
N ARG A 413 -17.11 -14.46 -0.76
CA ARG A 413 -15.77 -13.93 -1.11
C ARG A 413 -15.16 -13.05 -0.01
N PHE A 414 -15.99 -12.59 0.93
CA PHE A 414 -15.63 -11.61 1.94
C PHE A 414 -15.72 -12.22 3.34
N TYR A 415 -15.00 -11.62 4.29
CA TYR A 415 -15.24 -11.91 5.71
C TYR A 415 -16.57 -11.29 6.15
N ASP A 416 -17.25 -11.95 7.09
CA ASP A 416 -18.49 -11.42 7.69
C ASP A 416 -18.30 -10.03 8.28
N SER A 417 -17.11 -9.76 8.82
CA SER A 417 -16.75 -8.46 9.36
C SER A 417 -16.77 -7.34 8.31
N ALA A 418 -16.44 -7.65 7.05
CA ALA A 418 -16.51 -6.67 5.96
C ALA A 418 -17.95 -6.37 5.53
N LEU A 419 -18.83 -7.36 5.60
CA LEU A 419 -20.25 -7.24 5.22
C LEU A 419 -21.11 -6.55 6.29
N THR A 420 -20.72 -6.62 7.56
CA THR A 420 -21.50 -6.12 8.70
C THR A 420 -21.97 -4.68 8.54
N ALA A 421 -21.10 -3.80 8.00
CA ALA A 421 -21.42 -2.39 7.83
C ALA A 421 -22.40 -2.10 6.68
N PHE A 422 -22.69 -3.07 5.82
CA PHE A 422 -23.50 -2.93 4.62
C PHE A 422 -24.83 -3.63 4.68
N GLY A 423 -25.10 -4.33 5.79
CA GLY A 423 -26.35 -5.06 6.00
C GLY A 423 -27.17 -4.53 7.19
N PHE A 424 -28.48 -4.69 7.11
CA PHE A 424 -29.41 -4.42 8.20
C PHE A 424 -30.67 -5.26 8.04
N ASP A 425 -31.11 -5.90 9.12
CA ASP A 425 -32.35 -6.68 9.20
C ASP A 425 -32.51 -7.75 8.08
N GLY A 426 -31.41 -8.45 7.78
CA GLY A 426 -31.36 -9.50 6.76
C GLY A 426 -31.16 -9.03 5.32
N SER A 427 -31.21 -7.73 5.06
CA SER A 427 -30.88 -7.12 3.76
C SER A 427 -29.41 -6.72 3.70
N VAL A 428 -28.82 -6.76 2.50
CA VAL A 428 -27.45 -6.28 2.22
C VAL A 428 -27.50 -5.31 1.04
N TYR A 429 -26.99 -4.12 1.24
CA TYR A 429 -27.15 -3.01 0.28
C TYR A 429 -25.88 -2.68 -0.52
N ALA A 430 -24.75 -3.30 -0.17
CA ALA A 430 -23.50 -3.10 -0.90
C ALA A 430 -22.57 -4.31 -0.76
N LEU A 431 -21.68 -4.51 -1.74
CA LEU A 431 -20.57 -5.48 -1.63
C LEU A 431 -19.29 -4.75 -1.21
N PRO A 432 -18.53 -5.29 -0.24
CA PRO A 432 -17.27 -4.71 0.17
C PRO A 432 -16.25 -4.69 -0.99
N GLU A 433 -15.51 -3.59 -1.13
CA GLU A 433 -14.34 -3.50 -2.01
C GLU A 433 -13.06 -3.55 -1.21
N THR A 434 -13.00 -2.75 -0.16
CA THR A 434 -11.83 -2.68 0.73
C THR A 434 -12.23 -2.98 2.17
N GLN A 435 -11.25 -3.45 2.94
CA GLN A 435 -11.38 -3.63 4.39
C GLN A 435 -10.08 -3.23 5.05
N THR A 436 -10.13 -2.26 5.97
CA THR A 436 -8.98 -1.78 6.73
C THR A 436 -9.25 -1.81 8.22
N PHE A 437 -8.21 -2.04 9.00
CA PHE A 437 -8.30 -2.16 10.46
C PHE A 437 -6.96 -1.83 11.12
N PRO A 438 -6.95 -1.42 12.41
CA PRO A 438 -5.74 -1.12 13.14
C PRO A 438 -4.88 -2.34 13.46
N VAL A 439 -3.55 -2.14 13.38
CA VAL A 439 -2.52 -3.03 13.91
C VAL A 439 -1.53 -2.20 14.74
N MET A 440 -0.64 -2.86 15.46
CA MET A 440 0.41 -2.18 16.23
C MET A 440 1.75 -2.28 15.50
N PHE A 441 2.29 -1.13 15.07
CA PHE A 441 3.65 -1.02 14.54
C PHE A 441 4.63 -0.70 15.66
N TYR A 442 5.84 -1.25 15.59
CA TYR A 442 6.88 -1.03 16.57
C TYR A 442 8.29 -0.94 15.96
N ARG A 443 9.14 -0.14 16.58
CA ARG A 443 10.55 0.05 16.20
C ARG A 443 11.41 -0.97 16.94
N LYS A 444 11.93 -1.96 16.21
CA LYS A 444 12.80 -3.03 16.74
C LYS A 444 14.07 -2.47 17.36
N ASP A 445 14.70 -1.50 16.70
CA ASP A 445 15.93 -0.86 17.13
C ASP A 445 15.74 -0.08 18.44
N ILE A 446 14.65 0.65 18.57
CA ILE A 446 14.38 1.47 19.77
C ILE A 446 13.94 0.60 20.95
N LEU A 447 13.09 -0.40 20.73
CA LEU A 447 12.72 -1.33 21.80
C LEU A 447 13.96 -2.06 22.36
N ALA A 448 14.84 -2.53 21.48
CA ALA A 448 16.09 -3.17 21.87
C ALA A 448 17.01 -2.19 22.66
N GLU A 449 17.14 -0.93 22.20
CA GLU A 449 17.92 0.11 22.91
C GLU A 449 17.38 0.37 24.32
N LEU A 450 16.06 0.36 24.49
CA LEU A 450 15.41 0.60 25.78
C LEU A 450 15.25 -0.66 26.63
N GLY A 451 15.60 -1.84 26.10
CA GLY A 451 15.41 -3.13 26.77
C GLY A 451 13.94 -3.46 27.02
N MET A 452 13.07 -3.10 26.07
CA MET A 452 11.62 -3.27 26.16
C MET A 452 11.15 -4.45 25.31
N GLU A 453 10.19 -5.19 25.84
CA GLU A 453 9.42 -6.18 25.09
C GLU A 453 8.24 -5.50 24.36
N ILE A 454 7.69 -6.19 23.36
CA ILE A 454 6.51 -5.76 22.64
C ILE A 454 5.30 -5.95 23.54
N PRO A 455 4.53 -4.89 23.90
CA PRO A 455 3.39 -5.02 24.80
C PRO A 455 2.27 -5.82 24.12
N GLN A 456 1.76 -6.83 24.82
CA GLN A 456 0.66 -7.70 24.35
C GLN A 456 -0.70 -7.27 24.92
N THR A 457 -0.71 -6.54 26.01
CA THR A 457 -1.91 -6.12 26.72
C THR A 457 -1.91 -4.62 26.98
N TRP A 458 -3.09 -4.05 27.20
CA TRP A 458 -3.19 -2.62 27.53
C TRP A 458 -2.54 -2.27 28.86
N ASP A 459 -2.50 -3.19 29.83
CA ASP A 459 -1.77 -2.97 31.09
C ASP A 459 -0.24 -2.89 30.84
N GLU A 460 0.28 -3.69 29.96
CA GLU A 460 1.68 -3.60 29.52
C GLU A 460 1.94 -2.30 28.74
N VAL A 461 0.98 -1.85 27.91
CA VAL A 461 1.08 -0.55 27.21
C VAL A 461 1.18 0.60 28.22
N LYS A 462 0.41 0.61 29.29
CA LYS A 462 0.48 1.64 30.35
C LYS A 462 1.88 1.69 30.99
N VAL A 463 2.49 0.54 31.25
CA VAL A 463 3.88 0.45 31.71
C VAL A 463 4.85 0.98 30.66
N THR A 464 4.66 0.54 29.41
CA THR A 464 5.46 0.99 28.24
C THR A 464 5.42 2.52 28.10
N MET A 465 4.25 3.14 28.17
CA MET A 465 4.11 4.61 28.12
C MET A 465 4.95 5.31 29.17
N SER A 466 5.04 4.76 30.37
CA SER A 466 5.87 5.33 31.46
C SER A 466 7.35 5.25 31.14
N VAL A 467 7.82 4.18 30.50
CA VAL A 467 9.22 4.05 30.07
C VAL A 467 9.52 4.99 28.91
N LEU A 468 8.63 5.08 27.95
CA LEU A 468 8.76 6.00 26.81
C LEU A 468 8.85 7.45 27.28
N ALA A 469 7.95 7.88 28.17
CA ALA A 469 7.93 9.25 28.71
C ALA A 469 9.26 9.63 29.39
N LYS A 470 9.90 8.72 30.13
CA LYS A 470 11.23 8.94 30.71
C LYS A 470 12.32 9.20 29.68
N ASN A 471 12.11 8.73 28.46
CA ASN A 471 13.04 8.87 27.34
C ASN A 471 12.60 9.95 26.34
N GLN A 472 11.67 10.84 26.71
CA GLN A 472 11.09 11.87 25.84
C GLN A 472 10.44 11.29 24.56
N MET A 473 9.84 10.11 24.68
CA MET A 473 9.12 9.40 23.64
C MET A 473 7.68 9.18 24.07
N GLU A 474 6.82 8.87 23.12
CA GLU A 474 5.39 8.65 23.34
C GLU A 474 4.90 7.39 22.64
N PHE A 475 3.80 6.84 23.13
CA PHE A 475 3.00 5.86 22.41
C PHE A 475 2.04 6.61 21.47
N GLY A 476 1.91 6.18 20.22
CA GLY A 476 1.09 6.88 19.22
C GLY A 476 -0.23 6.15 18.97
N MET A 477 -1.35 6.85 19.18
CA MET A 477 -2.69 6.34 18.88
C MET A 477 -3.63 7.53 18.65
N LEU A 478 -4.09 7.71 17.40
CA LEU A 478 -5.05 8.77 17.10
C LEU A 478 -6.47 8.36 17.50
N PRO A 479 -7.30 9.31 17.95
CA PRO A 479 -8.68 9.05 18.36
C PRO A 479 -9.57 8.86 17.11
N THR A 480 -9.76 7.61 16.70
CA THR A 480 -10.61 7.23 15.55
C THR A 480 -11.75 6.31 16.01
N GLU A 481 -12.77 6.15 15.16
CA GLU A 481 -13.85 5.20 15.42
C GLU A 481 -13.34 3.77 15.59
N GLN A 482 -12.37 3.36 14.77
CA GLN A 482 -11.77 2.02 14.83
C GLN A 482 -11.05 1.78 16.16
N VAL A 483 -10.36 2.79 16.70
CA VAL A 483 -9.68 2.72 18.01
C VAL A 483 -10.71 2.63 19.16
N TYR A 484 -11.78 3.41 19.09
CA TYR A 484 -12.86 3.29 20.07
C TYR A 484 -13.55 1.92 19.98
N ALA A 485 -13.89 1.46 18.78
CA ALA A 485 -14.47 0.14 18.53
C ALA A 485 -13.57 -0.99 19.04
N MET A 486 -12.27 -0.89 18.86
CA MET A 486 -11.26 -1.82 19.37
C MET A 486 -11.41 -2.00 20.90
N LEU A 487 -11.36 -0.91 21.64
CA LEU A 487 -11.49 -0.95 23.09
C LEU A 487 -12.88 -1.44 23.52
N LEU A 488 -13.93 -1.02 22.83
CA LEU A 488 -15.32 -1.44 23.13
C LEU A 488 -15.48 -2.94 22.97
N TYR A 489 -15.05 -3.50 21.83
CA TYR A 489 -15.18 -4.93 21.55
C TYR A 489 -14.31 -5.80 22.44
N GLN A 490 -13.09 -5.39 22.74
CA GLN A 490 -12.20 -6.09 23.65
C GLN A 490 -12.76 -6.15 25.08
N ASN A 491 -13.51 -5.13 25.50
CA ASN A 491 -14.20 -5.12 26.80
C ASN A 491 -15.57 -5.84 26.77
N GLY A 492 -15.98 -6.39 25.61
CA GLY A 492 -17.25 -7.10 25.44
C GLY A 492 -18.46 -6.18 25.29
N GLY A 493 -18.24 -4.92 24.90
CA GLY A 493 -19.29 -3.95 24.62
C GLY A 493 -19.78 -4.03 23.17
N GLU A 494 -20.96 -3.48 22.93
CA GLU A 494 -21.63 -3.38 21.65
C GLU A 494 -22.08 -1.95 21.37
N TYR A 495 -22.23 -1.60 20.09
CA TYR A 495 -22.73 -0.27 19.69
C TYR A 495 -24.24 -0.13 19.91
N TYR A 496 -24.99 -1.20 19.62
CA TYR A 496 -26.45 -1.17 19.63
C TYR A 496 -27.02 -2.38 20.36
N ASN A 497 -28.20 -2.20 20.92
CA ASN A 497 -29.02 -3.29 21.44
C ASN A 497 -29.59 -4.13 20.29
N GLU A 498 -30.11 -5.32 20.60
CA GLU A 498 -30.63 -6.28 19.64
C GLU A 498 -31.57 -5.60 18.63
N GLY A 499 -31.42 -5.95 17.35
CA GLY A 499 -32.17 -5.37 16.24
C GLY A 499 -31.87 -3.88 15.94
N GLY A 500 -30.83 -3.31 16.53
CA GLY A 500 -30.47 -1.91 16.33
C GLY A 500 -31.55 -0.94 16.79
N ILE A 501 -32.31 -1.32 17.82
CA ILE A 501 -33.48 -0.56 18.30
C ILE A 501 -33.08 0.67 19.10
N SER A 502 -31.94 0.64 19.75
CA SER A 502 -31.36 1.70 20.54
C SER A 502 -29.83 1.52 20.65
N SER A 503 -29.14 2.56 21.06
CA SER A 503 -27.72 2.51 21.42
C SER A 503 -27.48 1.63 22.64
N ALA A 504 -26.40 0.85 22.67
CA ALA A 504 -25.90 0.13 23.83
C ALA A 504 -24.73 0.86 24.54
N LEU A 505 -24.43 2.09 24.11
CA LEU A 505 -23.32 2.88 24.65
C LEU A 505 -23.60 3.47 26.04
N ASP A 506 -24.80 3.30 26.55
CA ASP A 506 -25.18 3.61 27.95
C ASP A 506 -24.95 2.45 28.92
N SER A 507 -24.50 1.28 28.43
CA SER A 507 -24.14 0.15 29.29
C SER A 507 -22.93 0.47 30.17
N ASP A 508 -22.84 -0.15 31.36
CA ASP A 508 -21.68 0.05 32.24
C ASP A 508 -20.35 -0.31 31.56
N ILE A 509 -20.36 -1.32 30.70
CA ILE A 509 -19.17 -1.70 29.90
C ILE A 509 -18.77 -0.55 28.97
N ALA A 510 -19.70 -0.02 28.19
CA ALA A 510 -19.42 1.04 27.23
C ALA A 510 -18.98 2.34 27.93
N VAL A 511 -19.62 2.70 29.04
CA VAL A 511 -19.26 3.87 29.83
C VAL A 511 -17.86 3.75 30.44
N ASN A 512 -17.50 2.59 30.98
CA ASN A 512 -16.16 2.34 31.52
C ASN A 512 -15.11 2.33 30.40
N THR A 513 -15.43 1.73 29.26
CA THR A 513 -14.54 1.77 28.08
C THR A 513 -14.33 3.18 27.55
N PHE A 514 -15.39 4.00 27.49
CA PHE A 514 -15.27 5.39 27.07
C PHE A 514 -14.42 6.21 28.05
N LYS A 515 -14.56 5.97 29.35
CA LYS A 515 -13.69 6.58 30.36
C LYS A 515 -12.23 6.19 30.12
N GLU A 516 -11.93 4.89 29.97
CA GLU A 516 -10.58 4.41 29.66
C GLU A 516 -10.04 5.04 28.37
N TYR A 517 -10.85 5.10 27.33
CA TYR A 517 -10.50 5.74 26.07
C TYR A 517 -10.10 7.22 26.26
N CYS A 518 -10.84 7.99 27.06
CA CYS A 518 -10.49 9.35 27.37
C CYS A 518 -9.20 9.46 28.21
N GLU A 519 -8.99 8.55 29.18
CA GLU A 519 -7.81 8.54 30.07
C GLU A 519 -6.49 8.40 29.30
N TYR A 520 -6.46 7.70 28.17
CA TYR A 520 -5.26 7.67 27.32
C TYR A 520 -4.79 9.05 26.89
N TYR A 521 -5.71 9.98 26.68
CA TYR A 521 -5.41 11.34 26.21
C TYR A 521 -5.35 12.37 27.34
N THR A 522 -6.08 12.18 28.42
CA THR A 522 -6.08 13.11 29.57
C THR A 522 -4.99 12.78 30.58
N ASP A 523 -4.86 11.52 30.96
CA ASP A 523 -4.00 11.08 32.06
C ASP A 523 -2.63 10.60 31.54
N TYR A 524 -2.62 9.86 30.43
CA TYR A 524 -1.38 9.38 29.78
C TYR A 524 -0.84 10.37 28.74
N GLY A 525 -1.59 11.38 28.37
CA GLY A 525 -1.14 12.50 27.55
C GLY A 525 -0.88 12.20 26.08
N LEU A 526 -1.57 11.20 25.50
CA LEU A 526 -1.42 10.91 24.07
C LEU A 526 -1.83 12.11 23.21
N ASP A 527 -1.07 12.36 22.15
CA ASP A 527 -1.40 13.38 21.16
C ASP A 527 -2.62 12.97 20.32
N LYS A 528 -3.51 13.92 20.09
CA LYS A 528 -4.77 13.75 19.36
C LYS A 528 -4.71 14.16 17.90
N THR A 529 -3.67 14.85 17.46
CA THR A 529 -3.70 15.64 16.23
C THR A 529 -2.50 15.44 15.31
N THR A 530 -1.34 15.04 15.87
CA THR A 530 -0.12 14.95 15.08
C THR A 530 -0.01 13.57 14.42
N SER A 531 0.43 13.54 13.16
CA SER A 531 0.65 12.29 12.42
C SER A 531 1.53 11.31 13.20
N VAL A 532 0.99 10.16 13.55
CA VAL A 532 1.72 9.10 14.25
C VAL A 532 2.77 8.44 13.35
N GLU A 533 2.53 8.37 12.05
CA GLU A 533 3.46 7.79 11.07
C GLU A 533 4.75 8.61 10.98
N GLU A 534 4.65 9.94 10.89
CA GLU A 534 5.82 10.81 10.88
C GLU A 534 6.63 10.69 12.18
N ARG A 535 5.95 10.67 13.32
CA ARG A 535 6.57 10.53 14.64
C ARG A 535 7.14 9.13 14.88
N PHE A 536 6.55 8.11 14.27
CA PHE A 536 7.09 6.75 14.25
C PHE A 536 8.41 6.70 13.48
N ARG A 537 8.44 7.30 12.31
CA ARG A 537 9.63 7.38 11.48
C ARG A 537 10.78 8.07 12.21
N THR A 538 10.54 9.20 12.89
CA THR A 538 11.57 9.93 13.64
C THR A 538 11.98 9.24 14.93
N GLY A 539 11.21 8.26 15.41
CA GLY A 539 11.40 7.56 16.67
C GLY A 539 10.84 8.27 17.89
N GLU A 540 10.06 9.34 17.71
CA GLU A 540 9.35 10.00 18.79
C GLU A 540 8.20 9.13 19.32
N CYS A 541 7.53 8.40 18.43
CA CYS A 541 6.54 7.39 18.77
C CYS A 541 7.04 6.00 18.29
N PRO A 542 7.86 5.29 19.07
CA PRO A 542 8.41 4.00 18.64
C PRO A 542 7.41 2.85 18.61
N ILE A 543 6.20 3.05 19.15
CA ILE A 543 5.07 2.13 19.06
C ILE A 543 3.85 2.95 18.69
N ILE A 544 3.13 2.54 17.65
CA ILE A 544 1.91 3.21 17.18
C ILE A 544 0.81 2.21 16.88
N ILE A 545 -0.44 2.63 17.10
CA ILE A 545 -1.64 1.98 16.58
C ILE A 545 -2.03 2.74 15.32
N ALA A 546 -2.03 2.07 14.18
CA ALA A 546 -2.39 2.64 12.89
C ALA A 546 -3.02 1.58 12.00
N ASP A 547 -3.69 2.01 10.95
CA ASP A 547 -4.25 1.12 9.93
C ASP A 547 -3.15 0.26 9.29
N TYR A 548 -3.44 -1.01 8.97
CA TYR A 548 -2.43 -1.90 8.41
C TYR A 548 -1.87 -1.41 7.06
N THR A 549 -2.61 -0.59 6.33
CA THR A 549 -2.13 0.05 5.09
C THR A 549 -0.96 0.99 5.30
N THR A 550 -0.73 1.43 6.53
CA THR A 550 0.48 2.17 6.94
C THR A 550 1.75 1.40 6.61
N TYR A 551 1.70 0.05 6.59
CA TYR A 551 2.80 -0.78 6.12
C TYR A 551 3.29 -0.33 4.73
N ASN A 552 2.37 -0.21 3.77
CA ASN A 552 2.70 0.19 2.40
C ASN A 552 3.31 1.61 2.33
N ASN A 553 2.78 2.52 3.15
CA ASN A 553 3.29 3.89 3.23
C ASN A 553 4.72 3.92 3.80
N LEU A 554 4.99 3.17 4.88
CA LEU A 554 6.30 3.12 5.51
C LEU A 554 7.36 2.50 4.59
N GLU A 555 7.02 1.46 3.84
CA GLU A 555 7.93 0.84 2.85
C GLU A 555 8.44 1.86 1.81
N VAL A 556 7.58 2.79 1.39
CA VAL A 556 7.92 3.77 0.36
C VAL A 556 8.46 5.08 0.95
N SER A 557 7.83 5.60 2.01
CA SER A 557 8.09 6.94 2.51
C SER A 557 9.16 7.01 3.60
N ALA A 558 9.52 5.86 4.22
CA ALA A 558 10.44 5.80 5.34
C ALA A 558 11.68 4.91 5.08
N PRO A 559 12.42 5.17 4.00
CA PRO A 559 13.60 4.36 3.63
C PRO A 559 14.73 4.41 4.66
N ASP A 560 14.80 5.47 5.46
CA ASP A 560 15.77 5.67 6.56
C ASP A 560 15.54 4.73 7.76
N ILE A 561 14.40 4.07 7.83
CA ILE A 561 14.10 3.07 8.88
C ILE A 561 13.76 1.69 8.30
N ALA A 562 14.07 1.46 7.04
CA ALA A 562 13.84 0.17 6.40
C ALA A 562 14.48 -0.97 7.20
N GLY A 563 13.72 -2.03 7.47
CA GLY A 563 14.16 -3.17 8.28
C GLY A 563 14.26 -2.94 9.80
N LEU A 564 14.08 -1.71 10.28
CA LEU A 564 14.14 -1.36 11.72
C LEU A 564 12.79 -1.40 12.43
N TRP A 565 11.74 -1.74 11.76
CA TRP A 565 10.39 -1.82 12.30
C TRP A 565 9.68 -3.10 11.89
N ASP A 566 8.57 -3.37 12.53
CA ASP A 566 7.67 -4.45 12.22
C ASP A 566 6.28 -4.14 12.78
N PHE A 567 5.31 -5.01 12.59
CA PHE A 567 3.98 -4.87 13.17
C PHE A 567 3.46 -6.19 13.71
N THR A 568 2.45 -6.11 14.56
CA THR A 568 1.72 -7.24 15.13
C THR A 568 0.27 -6.84 15.41
N VAL A 569 -0.55 -7.77 15.91
CA VAL A 569 -1.90 -7.44 16.38
C VAL A 569 -1.87 -6.35 17.45
N VAL A 570 -2.95 -5.60 17.57
CA VAL A 570 -3.07 -4.56 18.61
C VAL A 570 -2.95 -5.17 20.00
N PRO A 571 -2.55 -4.41 21.03
CA PRO A 571 -2.63 -4.88 22.42
C PRO A 571 -4.05 -5.31 22.77
N GLY A 572 -4.18 -6.35 23.54
CA GLY A 572 -5.47 -6.92 23.88
C GLY A 572 -5.91 -6.68 25.33
N THR A 573 -7.16 -6.98 25.60
CA THR A 573 -7.72 -7.01 26.95
C THR A 573 -7.73 -8.44 27.47
N VAL A 574 -7.19 -8.66 28.67
CA VAL A 574 -7.19 -9.97 29.33
C VAL A 574 -8.59 -10.29 29.81
N LYS A 575 -9.13 -11.44 29.39
CA LYS A 575 -10.44 -11.96 29.82
C LYS A 575 -10.35 -12.71 31.15
N GLU A 576 -11.49 -12.99 31.75
CA GLU A 576 -11.59 -13.74 33.04
C GLU A 576 -10.96 -15.13 32.97
N ASP A 577 -10.97 -15.77 31.81
CA ASP A 577 -10.35 -17.08 31.56
C ASP A 577 -8.85 -17.03 31.31
N GLY A 578 -8.26 -15.81 31.29
CA GLY A 578 -6.85 -15.57 31.03
C GLY A 578 -6.48 -15.46 29.55
N THR A 579 -7.42 -15.60 28.62
CA THR A 579 -7.19 -15.33 27.19
C THR A 579 -7.09 -13.83 26.94
N VAL A 580 -6.39 -13.45 25.89
CA VAL A 580 -6.25 -12.06 25.48
C VAL A 580 -7.10 -11.82 24.22
N ASP A 581 -7.98 -10.85 24.28
CA ASP A 581 -8.85 -10.44 23.17
C ASP A 581 -8.22 -9.26 22.42
N HIS A 582 -7.85 -9.48 21.17
CA HIS A 582 -7.24 -8.49 20.27
C HIS A 582 -8.24 -7.90 19.25
N SER A 583 -9.55 -8.00 19.51
CA SER A 583 -10.58 -7.54 18.58
C SER A 583 -10.37 -6.08 18.17
N VAL A 584 -10.60 -5.83 16.88
CA VAL A 584 -10.53 -4.49 16.26
C VAL A 584 -11.76 -4.23 15.40
N GLY A 585 -12.16 -2.96 15.27
CA GLY A 585 -13.15 -2.54 14.29
C GLY A 585 -12.54 -2.35 12.92
N CYS A 586 -13.31 -2.58 11.85
CA CYS A 586 -12.89 -2.31 10.48
C CYS A 586 -13.74 -1.24 9.81
N THR A 587 -13.16 -0.63 8.78
CA THR A 587 -13.84 0.26 7.83
C THR A 587 -13.51 -0.16 6.40
N GLY A 588 -14.22 0.37 5.41
CA GLY A 588 -13.93 0.04 4.02
C GLY A 588 -14.79 0.81 3.04
N LEU A 589 -14.52 0.58 1.76
CA LEU A 589 -15.29 1.06 0.63
C LEU A 589 -16.18 -0.05 0.09
N ALA A 590 -17.26 0.31 -0.59
CA ALA A 590 -18.22 -0.64 -1.11
C ALA A 590 -18.78 -0.23 -2.47
N SER A 591 -19.38 -1.20 -3.15
CA SER A 591 -20.08 -1.06 -4.44
C SER A 591 -21.56 -1.27 -4.26
N MET A 592 -22.37 -0.41 -4.88
CA MET A 592 -23.83 -0.41 -4.80
C MET A 592 -24.49 -0.37 -6.17
N ILE A 593 -25.70 -0.93 -6.26
CA ILE A 593 -26.60 -0.78 -7.40
C ILE A 593 -27.71 0.18 -6.99
N MET A 594 -27.91 1.24 -7.79
CA MET A 594 -28.95 2.23 -7.50
C MET A 594 -30.34 1.66 -7.81
N ALA A 595 -31.34 2.09 -7.03
CA ALA A 595 -32.67 1.50 -7.08
C ALA A 595 -33.44 1.80 -8.38
N ASP A 596 -33.18 2.98 -8.97
CA ASP A 596 -33.89 3.46 -10.15
C ASP A 596 -33.39 2.84 -11.48
N THR A 597 -32.33 2.02 -11.42
CA THR A 597 -31.82 1.35 -12.63
C THR A 597 -32.84 0.42 -13.25
N GLU A 598 -32.96 0.48 -14.57
CA GLU A 598 -33.73 -0.48 -15.36
C GLU A 598 -32.95 -1.75 -15.70
N GLU A 599 -31.58 -1.71 -15.53
CA GLU A 599 -30.63 -2.73 -15.96
C GLU A 599 -30.05 -3.53 -14.76
N LYS A 600 -30.92 -3.99 -13.84
CA LYS A 600 -30.54 -4.65 -12.59
C LYS A 600 -29.61 -5.84 -12.77
N ASP A 601 -29.91 -6.71 -13.72
CA ASP A 601 -29.11 -7.91 -13.98
C ASP A 601 -27.72 -7.56 -14.54
N ALA A 602 -27.63 -6.58 -15.43
CA ALA A 602 -26.37 -6.09 -15.96
C ALA A 602 -25.50 -5.44 -14.86
N CYS A 603 -26.12 -4.68 -13.97
CA CYS A 603 -25.45 -4.09 -12.82
C CYS A 603 -24.93 -5.16 -11.84
N TRP A 604 -25.71 -6.21 -11.61
CA TRP A 604 -25.29 -7.33 -10.76
C TRP A 604 -24.12 -8.11 -11.37
N GLU A 605 -24.14 -8.38 -12.69
CA GLU A 605 -22.99 -8.97 -13.40
C GLU A 605 -21.75 -8.10 -13.27
N PHE A 606 -21.89 -6.77 -13.33
CA PHE A 606 -20.78 -5.85 -13.11
C PHE A 606 -20.23 -5.95 -11.69
N LEU A 607 -21.06 -5.96 -10.64
CA LEU A 607 -20.61 -6.10 -9.26
C LEU A 607 -19.91 -7.43 -9.02
N LYS A 608 -20.43 -8.53 -9.58
CA LYS A 608 -19.78 -9.85 -9.50
C LYS A 608 -18.42 -9.85 -10.14
N TRP A 609 -18.30 -9.24 -11.32
CA TRP A 609 -17.02 -9.08 -12.02
C TRP A 609 -16.07 -8.20 -11.24
N TRP A 610 -16.49 -7.01 -10.84
CA TRP A 610 -15.65 -6.03 -10.13
C TRP A 610 -15.09 -6.57 -8.82
N THR A 611 -15.90 -7.26 -8.04
CA THR A 611 -15.52 -7.82 -6.74
C THR A 611 -14.88 -9.22 -6.82
N SER A 612 -14.65 -9.75 -8.01
CA SER A 612 -14.00 -11.06 -8.18
C SER A 612 -12.52 -11.01 -7.80
N ALA A 613 -11.98 -12.13 -7.37
CA ALA A 613 -10.56 -12.24 -7.01
C ALA A 613 -9.64 -11.88 -8.18
N GLU A 614 -9.97 -12.33 -9.40
CA GLU A 614 -9.22 -12.03 -10.60
C GLU A 614 -9.14 -10.52 -10.86
N VAL A 615 -10.26 -9.82 -10.87
CA VAL A 615 -10.33 -8.41 -11.21
C VAL A 615 -9.71 -7.55 -10.11
N GLN A 616 -9.93 -7.87 -8.84
CA GLN A 616 -9.31 -7.17 -7.71
C GLN A 616 -7.78 -7.36 -7.71
N THR A 617 -7.29 -8.54 -8.06
CA THR A 617 -5.84 -8.79 -8.21
C THR A 617 -5.27 -8.00 -9.40
N LEU A 618 -5.97 -7.95 -10.54
CA LEU A 618 -5.55 -7.16 -11.70
C LEU A 618 -5.55 -5.66 -11.38
N PHE A 619 -6.58 -5.18 -10.70
CA PHE A 619 -6.68 -3.78 -10.29
C PHE A 619 -5.52 -3.37 -9.38
N ASP A 620 -5.21 -4.18 -8.36
CA ASP A 620 -4.05 -3.96 -7.49
C ASP A 620 -2.74 -3.91 -8.28
N ARG A 621 -2.54 -4.88 -9.16
CA ARG A 621 -1.35 -4.96 -10.02
C ARG A 621 -1.16 -3.71 -10.87
N GLU A 622 -2.22 -3.23 -11.51
CA GLU A 622 -2.16 -2.02 -12.32
C GLU A 622 -1.91 -0.77 -11.45
N MET A 623 -2.54 -0.70 -10.28
CA MET A 623 -2.33 0.41 -9.34
C MET A 623 -0.90 0.44 -8.79
N GLU A 624 -0.37 -0.70 -8.34
CA GLU A 624 1.02 -0.79 -7.88
C GLU A 624 2.03 -0.53 -9.01
N SER A 625 1.73 -0.97 -10.23
CA SER A 625 2.58 -0.71 -11.39
C SER A 625 2.64 0.79 -11.76
N LEU A 626 1.54 1.50 -11.54
CA LEU A 626 1.42 2.93 -11.88
C LEU A 626 1.98 3.83 -10.77
N MET A 627 1.74 3.51 -9.51
CA MET A 627 1.97 4.38 -8.37
C MET A 627 2.90 3.79 -7.30
N GLY A 628 3.38 2.57 -7.50
CA GLY A 628 4.22 1.84 -6.54
C GLY A 628 3.42 1.14 -5.44
N SER A 629 4.12 0.42 -4.56
CA SER A 629 3.53 -0.38 -3.48
C SER A 629 2.71 0.42 -2.46
N ALA A 630 2.89 1.73 -2.38
CA ALA A 630 2.02 2.61 -1.58
C ALA A 630 0.55 2.60 -2.06
N ALA A 631 0.31 2.27 -3.33
CA ALA A 631 -1.02 2.18 -3.91
C ALA A 631 -1.65 0.78 -3.82
N ARG A 632 -1.01 -0.16 -3.12
CA ARG A 632 -1.56 -1.51 -2.88
C ARG A 632 -2.96 -1.42 -2.31
N VAL A 633 -3.89 -2.12 -2.95
CA VAL A 633 -5.30 -2.06 -2.62
C VAL A 633 -5.57 -2.88 -1.35
N ALA A 634 -6.29 -2.29 -0.40
CA ALA A 634 -6.75 -2.98 0.80
C ALA A 634 -7.99 -3.83 0.49
N THR A 635 -7.90 -4.77 -0.45
CA THR A 635 -9.05 -5.53 -0.94
C THR A 635 -9.78 -6.28 0.17
N ALA A 636 -11.11 -6.28 0.12
CA ALA A 636 -11.95 -7.08 1.00
C ALA A 636 -12.12 -8.53 0.50
N ASN A 637 -11.76 -8.83 -0.75
CA ASN A 637 -11.83 -10.17 -1.31
C ASN A 637 -10.68 -11.03 -0.74
N GLN A 638 -11.01 -12.12 -0.06
CA GLN A 638 -10.04 -12.97 0.65
C GLN A 638 -9.01 -13.58 -0.32
N GLU A 639 -9.46 -14.13 -1.44
CA GLU A 639 -8.58 -14.74 -2.43
C GLU A 639 -7.71 -13.71 -3.14
N ALA A 640 -8.24 -12.52 -3.46
CA ALA A 640 -7.45 -11.44 -4.02
C ALA A 640 -6.35 -10.96 -3.05
N PHE A 641 -6.66 -10.89 -1.75
CA PHE A 641 -5.68 -10.55 -0.73
C PHE A 641 -4.52 -11.55 -0.66
N GLU A 642 -4.80 -12.86 -0.80
CA GLU A 642 -3.79 -13.91 -0.88
C GLU A 642 -2.91 -13.79 -2.13
N ASN A 643 -3.47 -13.30 -3.24
CA ASN A 643 -2.78 -13.13 -4.50
C ASN A 643 -1.88 -11.88 -4.58
N MET A 644 -1.99 -10.96 -3.61
CA MET A 644 -1.18 -9.74 -3.59
C MET A 644 0.29 -10.02 -3.23
N PRO A 645 1.23 -9.17 -3.66
CA PRO A 645 2.67 -9.40 -3.49
C PRO A 645 3.15 -9.06 -2.06
N TRP A 646 2.52 -9.65 -1.05
CA TRP A 646 2.96 -9.54 0.33
C TRP A 646 4.22 -10.39 0.57
N PRO A 647 5.21 -9.89 1.32
CA PRO A 647 6.22 -10.77 1.92
C PRO A 647 5.54 -11.84 2.79
N VAL A 648 6.11 -13.05 2.83
CA VAL A 648 5.48 -14.20 3.53
C VAL A 648 5.18 -13.88 4.99
N ASP A 649 6.17 -13.35 5.71
CA ASP A 649 6.02 -13.00 7.14
C ASP A 649 4.92 -11.94 7.35
N THR A 650 4.84 -10.95 6.44
CA THR A 650 3.80 -9.91 6.45
C THR A 650 2.42 -10.49 6.20
N TYR A 651 2.29 -11.38 5.22
CA TYR A 651 1.04 -12.08 4.93
C TYR A 651 0.55 -12.91 6.12
N GLU A 652 1.45 -13.66 6.77
CA GLU A 652 1.12 -14.46 7.95
C GLU A 652 0.64 -13.57 9.11
N ALA A 653 1.33 -12.47 9.38
CA ALA A 653 0.95 -11.52 10.43
C ALA A 653 -0.40 -10.84 10.14
N LEU A 654 -0.67 -10.47 8.88
CA LEU A 654 -1.96 -9.89 8.49
C LEU A 654 -3.09 -10.94 8.58
N SER A 655 -2.82 -12.19 8.16
CA SER A 655 -3.79 -13.28 8.24
C SER A 655 -4.19 -13.57 9.68
N GLU A 656 -3.25 -13.53 10.63
CA GLU A 656 -3.56 -13.59 12.05
C GLU A 656 -4.44 -12.42 12.50
N ALA A 657 -4.07 -11.20 12.10
CA ALA A 657 -4.79 -9.99 12.47
C ALA A 657 -6.24 -10.00 11.95
N PHE A 658 -6.50 -10.52 10.74
CA PHE A 658 -7.84 -10.65 10.19
C PHE A 658 -8.78 -11.50 11.08
N THR A 659 -8.26 -12.47 11.83
CA THR A 659 -9.07 -13.31 12.73
C THR A 659 -9.70 -12.52 13.88
N TRP A 660 -9.17 -11.34 14.19
CA TRP A 660 -9.63 -10.46 15.25
C TRP A 660 -10.55 -9.33 14.78
N VAL A 661 -10.76 -9.22 13.48
CA VAL A 661 -11.53 -8.12 12.90
C VAL A 661 -13.02 -8.33 13.09
N LYS A 662 -13.69 -7.30 13.60
CA LYS A 662 -15.15 -7.21 13.74
C LYS A 662 -15.69 -6.02 12.97
N GLY A 663 -16.83 -6.20 12.32
CA GLY A 663 -17.52 -5.11 11.65
C GLY A 663 -18.13 -4.12 12.65
N ILE A 664 -18.25 -2.87 12.21
CA ILE A 664 -19.00 -1.85 12.95
C ILE A 664 -20.39 -1.78 12.31
N PRO A 665 -21.44 -2.23 13.02
CA PRO A 665 -22.78 -2.32 12.44
C PRO A 665 -23.36 -0.94 12.14
N GLN A 666 -24.16 -0.88 11.07
CA GLN A 666 -24.93 0.30 10.70
C GLN A 666 -26.42 0.04 10.96
N VAL A 667 -27.10 1.00 11.54
CA VAL A 667 -28.54 0.95 11.85
C VAL A 667 -29.21 2.22 11.38
N PRO A 668 -30.55 2.28 11.28
CA PRO A 668 -31.26 3.54 11.02
C PRO A 668 -30.82 4.63 11.99
N GLY A 669 -30.25 5.73 11.46
CA GLY A 669 -29.69 6.81 12.29
C GLY A 669 -28.32 6.51 12.94
N GLY A 670 -27.73 5.33 12.67
CA GLY A 670 -26.45 4.89 13.26
C GLY A 670 -25.25 5.81 12.95
N TYR A 671 -25.29 6.52 11.81
CA TYR A 671 -24.29 7.54 11.43
C TYR A 671 -24.12 8.64 12.50
N TYR A 672 -25.09 8.79 13.40
CA TYR A 672 -25.06 9.77 14.47
C TYR A 672 -24.24 9.28 15.67
N SER A 673 -23.98 7.98 15.78
CA SER A 673 -23.31 7.37 16.93
C SER A 673 -21.87 7.83 17.08
N TRP A 674 -21.03 7.58 16.09
CA TRP A 674 -19.62 8.00 16.17
C TRP A 674 -19.47 9.52 16.32
N ARG A 675 -20.24 10.28 15.57
CA ARG A 675 -20.23 11.74 15.68
C ARG A 675 -20.45 12.21 17.12
N ASN A 676 -21.41 11.62 17.83
CA ASN A 676 -21.73 12.00 19.21
C ASN A 676 -20.71 11.48 20.21
N VAL A 677 -20.21 10.26 20.04
CA VAL A 677 -19.10 9.72 20.85
C VAL A 677 -17.86 10.60 20.72
N ASN A 678 -17.51 10.98 19.50
CA ASN A 678 -16.38 11.84 19.21
C ASN A 678 -16.55 13.25 19.80
N ASN A 679 -17.77 13.82 19.76
CA ASN A 679 -18.07 15.08 20.40
C ASN A 679 -17.91 14.99 21.93
N ALA A 680 -18.41 13.93 22.57
CA ALA A 680 -18.21 13.68 24.00
C ALA A 680 -16.72 13.58 24.34
N PHE A 681 -15.95 12.83 23.52
CA PHE A 681 -14.51 12.68 23.68
C PHE A 681 -13.78 14.04 23.63
N TYR A 682 -14.07 14.88 22.64
CA TYR A 682 -13.43 16.18 22.55
C TYR A 682 -13.85 17.11 23.69
N THR A 683 -15.10 17.04 24.18
CA THR A 683 -15.51 17.78 25.36
C THR A 683 -14.69 17.37 26.58
N VAL A 684 -14.62 16.09 26.88
CA VAL A 684 -13.86 15.55 28.03
C VAL A 684 -12.37 15.88 27.95
N THR A 685 -11.78 15.70 26.77
CA THR A 685 -10.32 15.88 26.58
C THR A 685 -9.89 17.35 26.39
N THR A 686 -10.82 18.28 26.27
CA THR A 686 -10.55 19.72 26.19
C THR A 686 -10.84 20.39 27.53
N ASP A 687 -11.93 20.01 28.20
CA ASP A 687 -12.33 20.53 29.52
C ASP A 687 -12.11 19.43 30.59
N THR A 688 -10.84 19.13 30.85
CA THR A 688 -10.42 18.07 31.76
C THR A 688 -10.78 18.33 33.21
N ASP A 689 -11.05 19.60 33.60
CA ASP A 689 -11.32 19.96 34.99
C ASP A 689 -12.78 19.77 35.39
N THR A 690 -13.73 19.89 34.46
CA THR A 690 -15.15 19.89 34.74
C THR A 690 -15.98 18.84 34.03
N ALA A 691 -15.53 18.34 32.86
CA ALA A 691 -16.27 17.36 32.08
C ALA A 691 -16.11 15.95 32.60
N SER A 692 -17.22 15.30 32.94
CA SER A 692 -17.26 13.91 33.37
C SER A 692 -17.46 12.98 32.15
N PRO A 693 -16.57 12.02 31.89
CA PRO A 693 -16.72 11.08 30.77
C PRO A 693 -18.07 10.38 30.76
N ARG A 694 -18.55 9.95 31.95
CA ARG A 694 -19.86 9.28 32.09
C ARG A 694 -21.02 10.21 31.70
N GLU A 695 -21.03 11.42 32.22
CA GLU A 695 -22.13 12.37 32.00
C GLU A 695 -22.16 12.81 30.54
N GLU A 696 -20.99 13.11 29.94
CA GLU A 696 -20.89 13.51 28.55
C GLU A 696 -21.35 12.39 27.60
N LEU A 697 -20.92 11.14 27.83
CA LEU A 697 -21.37 10.05 26.99
C LEU A 697 -22.88 9.79 27.14
N MET A 698 -23.40 9.74 28.37
CA MET A 698 -24.82 9.53 28.63
C MET A 698 -25.70 10.60 27.99
N ASP A 699 -25.27 11.87 28.03
CA ASP A 699 -25.96 12.97 27.34
C ASP A 699 -26.01 12.73 25.82
N LYS A 700 -24.88 12.31 25.23
CA LYS A 700 -24.82 12.04 23.79
C LYS A 700 -25.62 10.81 23.37
N VAL A 701 -25.72 9.79 24.21
CA VAL A 701 -26.55 8.61 23.95
C VAL A 701 -28.02 8.98 23.81
N LEU A 702 -28.51 9.99 24.53
CA LEU A 702 -29.87 10.49 24.34
C LEU A 702 -30.09 11.00 22.90
N TYR A 703 -29.16 11.81 22.39
CA TYR A 703 -29.24 12.30 21.00
C TYR A 703 -29.14 11.16 19.96
N ILE A 704 -28.30 10.15 20.23
CA ILE A 704 -28.20 8.98 19.37
C ILE A 704 -29.53 8.23 19.32
N ASN A 705 -30.13 7.99 20.47
CA ASN A 705 -31.42 7.29 20.58
C ASN A 705 -32.59 8.08 19.97
N ASP A 706 -32.58 9.40 20.11
CA ASP A 706 -33.57 10.27 19.45
C ASP A 706 -33.47 10.14 17.91
N GLU A 707 -32.25 10.14 17.37
CA GLU A 707 -32.04 9.99 15.91
C GLU A 707 -32.42 8.57 15.43
N ILE A 708 -32.00 7.53 16.14
CA ILE A 708 -32.42 6.15 15.84
C ILE A 708 -33.95 6.05 15.82
N THR A 709 -34.63 6.56 16.84
CA THR A 709 -36.09 6.55 16.94
C THR A 709 -36.74 7.33 15.80
N TYR A 710 -36.21 8.50 15.47
CA TYR A 710 -36.71 9.33 14.37
C TYR A 710 -36.59 8.61 13.03
N LYS A 711 -35.42 8.02 12.73
CA LYS A 711 -35.19 7.30 11.48
C LYS A 711 -35.97 5.99 11.38
N ARG A 712 -36.11 5.26 12.47
CA ARG A 712 -36.96 4.06 12.49
C ARG A 712 -38.42 4.42 12.17
N LYS A 713 -38.94 5.52 12.72
CA LYS A 713 -40.29 6.01 12.36
C LYS A 713 -40.35 6.44 10.89
N GLU A 714 -39.36 7.15 10.39
CA GLU A 714 -39.28 7.58 8.97
C GLU A 714 -39.33 6.37 8.02
N PHE A 715 -38.65 5.28 8.37
CA PHE A 715 -38.60 4.07 7.57
C PHE A 715 -39.70 3.06 7.88
N GLY A 716 -40.65 3.38 8.74
CA GLY A 716 -41.77 2.50 9.06
C GLY A 716 -41.38 1.30 9.93
N LEU A 717 -40.27 1.37 10.63
CA LEU A 717 -39.78 0.31 11.52
C LEU A 717 -40.26 0.51 12.96
N ALA A 718 -40.46 -0.61 13.69
CA ALA A 718 -40.83 -0.54 15.10
C ALA A 718 -39.80 0.23 15.92
N THR A 719 -40.26 1.07 16.82
CA THR A 719 -39.42 1.78 17.80
C THR A 719 -39.39 1.06 19.16
N LEU A 720 -38.48 1.46 20.03
CA LEU A 720 -38.42 0.94 21.40
C LEU A 720 -39.75 1.11 22.14
N GLU A 721 -40.44 2.25 21.92
CA GLU A 721 -41.77 2.51 22.52
C GLU A 721 -42.85 1.57 22.01
N ASP A 722 -42.80 1.15 20.74
CA ASP A 722 -43.78 0.25 20.16
C ASP A 722 -43.61 -1.17 20.74
N LEU A 723 -42.38 -1.67 20.85
CA LEU A 723 -42.11 -2.98 21.46
C LEU A 723 -42.48 -3.01 22.94
N GLN A 724 -42.26 -1.93 23.70
CA GLN A 724 -42.67 -1.81 25.10
C GLN A 724 -44.20 -1.79 25.29
N LYS A 725 -44.99 -1.45 24.27
CA LYS A 725 -46.44 -1.49 24.27
C LYS A 725 -46.97 -2.87 23.94
N GLU A 726 -46.27 -3.66 23.13
CA GLU A 726 -46.62 -5.05 22.80
C GLU A 726 -46.39 -6.00 23.98
N ASP A 727 -45.39 -5.73 24.83
CA ASP A 727 -45.08 -6.51 26.03
C ASP A 727 -46.01 -6.19 27.22
N ARG A 728 -46.93 -5.21 27.11
CA ARG A 728 -47.93 -4.87 28.11
C ARG A 728 -49.32 -5.37 27.77
#